data_f8a6a6d37041333d22368acabfcc6a9d
#
_entry.id   f8a6a6d37041333d22368acabfcc6a9d
#
_cell.length_a   1.000
_cell.length_b   1.000
_cell.length_c   1.000
_cell.angle_alpha   90.00
_cell.angle_beta   90.00
_cell.angle_gamma   90.00
#
_symmetry.space_group_name_H-M   'P 1'
#
loop_
_entity.id
_entity.type
_entity.pdbx_description
1 polymer ?
#
loop_
_entity_poly.entity_id
_entity_poly.type
_entity_poly.pdbx_seq_one_letter_code
_entity_poly.pdbx_strand_id
1 'polypeptide(L)'
;MKLNLSSQIVLNKVPEQYYRPRTAVERSEMTRCEKLFTDIYPKVEDGAKVIADVVESEIKRAKAAGKKCVLALGTGLSLNPIYEELIHRHEAGLSFDNVVVFNAYEYFPLDKNCAQSAISQLRHRFLDHVDVKAENIHTPDGSIAQDDVFEHCRAYEQLIAAEGGIDIALLGIGRMGNIAANEPGSSLASQSRIILIDQTAREEMSNSFGTLDQVPPCSITMGVHTLLSAHKMFLTAWGEEKSEVVQKIVEGGITDTVPASFVQTHNDAKFVIDLAAASKLTRIVHPWLVTNCEWTDKTIRAAVVWLCQLVQKPILKLTNKDYNENGLSDLLALFGSAYNCNIKIFNDLQHTITGWPGGKPNADDTNRPERALPAQKRVIVFSPHPDDDVISMGGTIRRLVQQNHDVHIAYETSGNIAVGDEEVTRFMHFVNGYNQLFCDNKDEVIKKMYGDIKEFFAQKKPSDMDTPEVRTIKGLIRRGEARTACTYNGIPLDHVHFLDLPFYESGKIEKLPMGEADVNIVRELLQQVKPHQIYVAGDLADPHGTHRKCTDAVMAAIDLEKEAGAKWLDDCRIWMYRGAWAEWEIENIEMCVPMSPEELRGKRNCILKHSSQMESAPFLGNDERLFWQRAEDRNHATAELYHSLGLACYEAMEAFVRYNP
;
A
#
# COMPACT_ATOMS: atom_id res chain seq x y z
N MET A 1 19.22 -15.79 16.90
CA MET A 1 17.82 -15.42 17.13
C MET A 1 17.18 -15.20 15.77
N LYS A 2 16.10 -15.89 15.39
CA LYS A 2 15.42 -15.55 14.13
C LYS A 2 14.71 -14.23 14.35
N LEU A 3 15.17 -13.18 13.69
CA LEU A 3 14.47 -11.90 13.64
C LEU A 3 13.10 -12.13 12.99
N ASN A 4 12.03 -11.85 13.73
CA ASN A 4 10.69 -11.90 13.17
C ASN A 4 10.45 -10.56 12.48
N LEU A 5 10.77 -10.51 11.20
CA LEU A 5 10.63 -9.32 10.34
C LEU A 5 9.24 -9.20 9.70
N SER A 6 8.27 -10.01 10.12
CA SER A 6 6.89 -9.88 9.66
C SER A 6 6.22 -8.68 10.34
N SER A 7 6.02 -7.62 9.59
CA SER A 7 5.19 -6.42 9.84
C SER A 7 4.75 -6.20 11.31
N GLN A 8 5.70 -5.82 12.17
CA GLN A 8 5.42 -5.51 13.58
C GLN A 8 4.94 -4.06 13.77
N ILE A 9 5.02 -3.24 12.73
CA ILE A 9 4.67 -1.82 12.82
C ILE A 9 3.15 -1.68 12.74
N VAL A 10 2.55 -1.35 13.88
CA VAL A 10 1.13 -1.01 14.00
C VAL A 10 1.03 0.50 14.18
N LEU A 11 0.66 1.22 13.12
CA LEU A 11 0.54 2.67 13.13
C LEU A 11 -0.66 3.15 13.96
N ASN A 12 -1.76 2.41 13.93
CA ASN A 12 -2.98 2.72 14.68
C ASN A 12 -3.41 1.52 15.51
N LYS A 13 -3.43 1.69 16.83
CA LYS A 13 -4.04 0.71 17.73
C LYS A 13 -5.54 0.94 17.75
N VAL A 14 -6.28 0.14 16.96
CA VAL A 14 -7.74 0.13 16.97
C VAL A 14 -8.20 -0.75 18.13
N PRO A 15 -9.02 -0.26 19.07
CA PRO A 15 -9.57 -1.08 20.14
C PRO A 15 -10.34 -2.29 19.61
N GLU A 16 -10.11 -3.46 20.18
CA GLU A 16 -10.70 -4.73 19.71
C GLU A 16 -12.25 -4.66 19.68
N GLN A 17 -12.83 -3.90 20.59
CA GLN A 17 -14.27 -3.68 20.65
C GLN A 17 -14.87 -3.06 19.38
N TYR A 18 -14.09 -2.39 18.53
CA TYR A 18 -14.59 -1.77 17.29
C TYR A 18 -14.64 -2.75 16.11
N TYR A 19 -14.02 -3.91 16.21
CA TYR A 19 -14.04 -4.91 15.12
C TYR A 19 -14.42 -6.32 15.57
N ARG A 20 -14.42 -6.62 16.89
CA ARG A 20 -14.84 -7.91 17.47
C ARG A 20 -16.00 -7.73 18.44
N PRO A 21 -17.26 -7.65 17.94
CA PRO A 21 -18.42 -7.58 18.80
C PRO A 21 -18.56 -8.87 19.63
N ARG A 22 -18.89 -8.71 20.91
CA ARG A 22 -19.04 -9.83 21.86
C ARG A 22 -20.44 -10.45 21.81
N THR A 23 -21.44 -9.66 21.41
CA THR A 23 -22.84 -10.07 21.36
C THR A 23 -23.45 -9.75 20.02
N ALA A 24 -24.58 -10.40 19.70
CA ALA A 24 -25.35 -10.10 18.49
C ALA A 24 -25.90 -8.67 18.47
N VAL A 25 -26.23 -8.10 19.65
CA VAL A 25 -26.69 -6.72 19.78
C VAL A 25 -25.59 -5.74 19.46
N GLU A 26 -24.41 -5.90 20.09
CA GLU A 26 -23.22 -5.08 19.77
C GLU A 26 -22.88 -5.15 18.28
N ARG A 27 -22.94 -6.33 17.67
CA ARG A 27 -22.72 -6.50 16.23
C ARG A 27 -23.73 -5.66 15.44
N SER A 28 -25.01 -5.78 15.74
CA SER A 28 -26.06 -5.06 15.02
C SER A 28 -25.93 -3.54 15.11
N GLU A 29 -25.51 -3.03 16.28
CA GLU A 29 -25.28 -1.60 16.47
C GLU A 29 -24.03 -1.14 15.72
N MET A 30 -22.92 -1.87 15.89
CA MET A 30 -21.64 -1.54 15.31
C MET A 30 -21.67 -1.56 13.77
N THR A 31 -22.36 -2.53 13.18
CA THR A 31 -22.43 -2.71 11.72
C THR A 31 -23.66 -2.05 11.08
N ARG A 32 -24.34 -1.16 11.79
CA ARG A 32 -25.59 -0.53 11.27
C ARG A 32 -25.43 0.24 9.96
N CYS A 33 -24.21 0.69 9.64
CA CYS A 33 -23.88 1.34 8.38
C CYS A 33 -23.48 0.34 7.29
N GLU A 34 -23.23 -0.91 7.65
CA GLU A 34 -22.74 -1.95 6.73
C GLU A 34 -23.92 -2.69 6.07
N LYS A 35 -23.81 -2.91 4.79
CA LYS A 35 -24.80 -3.63 3.96
C LYS A 35 -24.32 -5.01 3.54
N LEU A 36 -23.03 -5.29 3.77
CA LEU A 36 -22.41 -6.59 3.54
C LEU A 36 -21.80 -7.07 4.86
N PHE A 37 -22.07 -8.32 5.23
CA PHE A 37 -21.48 -8.92 6.43
C PHE A 37 -19.96 -8.95 6.33
N THR A 38 -19.29 -8.18 7.21
CA THR A 38 -17.85 -7.96 7.15
C THR A 38 -17.20 -8.37 8.47
N ASP A 39 -16.25 -9.30 8.39
CA ASP A 39 -15.40 -9.71 9.51
C ASP A 39 -14.00 -9.10 9.35
N ILE A 40 -13.51 -8.43 10.41
CA ILE A 40 -12.22 -7.75 10.44
C ILE A 40 -11.26 -8.51 11.34
N TYR A 41 -10.06 -8.75 10.85
CA TYR A 41 -8.99 -9.44 11.59
C TYR A 41 -7.75 -8.56 11.69
N PRO A 42 -7.01 -8.59 12.84
CA PRO A 42 -5.75 -7.86 12.98
C PRO A 42 -4.66 -8.35 12.02
N LYS A 43 -4.69 -9.64 11.68
CA LYS A 43 -3.71 -10.30 10.82
C LYS A 43 -4.41 -11.02 9.68
N VAL A 44 -3.78 -10.98 8.52
CA VAL A 44 -4.26 -11.66 7.30
C VAL A 44 -4.41 -13.16 7.52
N GLU A 45 -3.46 -13.77 8.22
CA GLU A 45 -3.43 -15.21 8.50
C GLU A 45 -4.64 -15.66 9.33
N ASP A 46 -5.11 -14.83 10.27
CA ASP A 46 -6.28 -15.16 11.09
C ASP A 46 -7.56 -15.18 10.24
N GLY A 47 -7.71 -14.21 9.32
CA GLY A 47 -8.81 -14.19 8.37
C GLY A 47 -8.78 -15.37 7.39
N ALA A 48 -7.59 -15.70 6.88
CA ALA A 48 -7.37 -16.83 5.98
C ALA A 48 -7.77 -18.17 6.64
N LYS A 49 -7.41 -18.38 7.91
CA LYS A 49 -7.79 -19.59 8.69
C LYS A 49 -9.30 -19.74 8.79
N VAL A 50 -10.03 -18.67 9.07
CA VAL A 50 -11.50 -18.73 9.21
C VAL A 50 -12.17 -19.12 7.88
N ILE A 51 -11.68 -18.62 6.75
CA ILE A 51 -12.18 -19.05 5.44
C ILE A 51 -11.83 -20.52 5.20
N ALA A 52 -10.59 -20.92 5.48
CA ALA A 52 -10.13 -22.29 5.30
C ALA A 52 -10.94 -23.29 6.19
N ASP A 53 -11.35 -22.89 7.41
CA ASP A 53 -12.24 -23.70 8.27
C ASP A 53 -13.57 -24.01 7.59
N VAL A 54 -14.16 -23.02 6.93
CA VAL A 54 -15.42 -23.22 6.21
C VAL A 54 -15.23 -24.09 4.98
N VAL A 55 -14.17 -23.87 4.20
CA VAL A 55 -13.86 -24.68 3.01
C VAL A 55 -13.62 -26.14 3.42
N GLU A 56 -12.81 -26.39 4.42
CA GLU A 56 -12.56 -27.74 4.96
C GLU A 56 -13.84 -28.42 5.43
N SER A 57 -14.70 -27.67 6.15
CA SER A 57 -15.98 -28.20 6.65
C SER A 57 -16.91 -28.61 5.48
N GLU A 58 -16.99 -27.80 4.44
CA GLU A 58 -17.81 -28.10 3.26
C GLU A 58 -17.27 -29.30 2.45
N ILE A 59 -15.95 -29.39 2.26
CA ILE A 59 -15.31 -30.54 1.61
C ILE A 59 -15.64 -31.83 2.38
N LYS A 60 -15.47 -31.83 3.70
CA LYS A 60 -15.79 -32.99 4.55
C LYS A 60 -17.27 -33.31 4.55
N ARG A 61 -18.14 -32.30 4.59
CA ARG A 61 -19.61 -32.48 4.53
C ARG A 61 -20.03 -33.12 3.21
N ALA A 62 -19.53 -32.61 2.08
CA ALA A 62 -19.81 -33.16 0.75
C ALA A 62 -19.32 -34.61 0.63
N LYS A 63 -18.08 -34.88 1.08
CA LYS A 63 -17.49 -36.24 1.07
C LYS A 63 -18.32 -37.22 1.89
N ALA A 64 -18.75 -36.84 3.09
CA ALA A 64 -19.60 -37.66 3.95
C ALA A 64 -20.98 -37.96 3.31
N ALA A 65 -21.49 -37.04 2.47
CA ALA A 65 -22.72 -37.20 1.71
C ALA A 65 -22.53 -37.96 0.38
N GLY A 66 -21.32 -38.41 0.05
CA GLY A 66 -20.97 -39.04 -1.22
C GLY A 66 -21.08 -38.08 -2.43
N LYS A 67 -20.92 -36.78 -2.19
CA LYS A 67 -21.01 -35.73 -3.21
C LYS A 67 -19.65 -35.06 -3.44
N LYS A 68 -19.52 -34.40 -4.57
CA LYS A 68 -18.43 -33.47 -4.84
C LYS A 68 -18.68 -32.13 -4.12
N CYS A 69 -17.60 -31.42 -3.79
CA CYS A 69 -17.61 -30.03 -3.33
C CYS A 69 -17.13 -29.15 -4.48
N VAL A 70 -17.95 -28.22 -4.93
CA VAL A 70 -17.69 -27.39 -6.11
C VAL A 70 -17.21 -26.02 -5.67
N LEU A 71 -15.97 -25.66 -6.03
CA LEU A 71 -15.32 -24.39 -5.69
C LEU A 71 -15.14 -23.52 -6.94
N ALA A 72 -15.58 -22.28 -6.88
CA ALA A 72 -15.17 -21.25 -7.84
C ALA A 72 -14.02 -20.42 -7.24
N LEU A 73 -12.86 -20.42 -7.89
CA LEU A 73 -11.64 -19.84 -7.37
C LEU A 73 -11.12 -18.70 -8.24
N GLY A 74 -10.75 -17.59 -7.62
CA GLY A 74 -10.01 -16.50 -8.24
C GLY A 74 -8.49 -16.72 -8.15
N THR A 75 -7.72 -15.87 -8.84
CA THR A 75 -6.24 -15.92 -8.86
C THR A 75 -5.59 -14.66 -8.29
N GLY A 76 -6.38 -13.75 -7.70
CA GLY A 76 -5.84 -12.53 -7.09
C GLY A 76 -4.90 -12.80 -5.91
N LEU A 77 -3.89 -11.95 -5.73
CA LEU A 77 -2.89 -12.09 -4.65
C LEU A 77 -3.52 -12.14 -3.24
N SER A 78 -4.68 -11.52 -3.06
CA SER A 78 -5.42 -11.55 -1.79
C SER A 78 -5.88 -12.95 -1.36
N LEU A 79 -5.88 -13.92 -2.28
CA LEU A 79 -6.26 -15.31 -2.00
C LEU A 79 -5.08 -16.19 -1.58
N ASN A 80 -3.83 -15.75 -1.81
CA ASN A 80 -2.64 -16.54 -1.47
C ASN A 80 -2.61 -17.02 -0.01
N PRO A 81 -2.89 -16.19 1.00
CA PRO A 81 -2.87 -16.65 2.39
C PRO A 81 -3.89 -17.77 2.68
N ILE A 82 -5.02 -17.77 1.95
CA ILE A 82 -6.03 -18.82 2.07
C ILE A 82 -5.53 -20.10 1.39
N TYR A 83 -4.91 -20.00 0.23
CA TYR A 83 -4.35 -21.15 -0.49
C TYR A 83 -3.20 -21.79 0.30
N GLU A 84 -2.30 -20.98 0.87
CA GLU A 84 -1.24 -21.46 1.77
C GLU A 84 -1.79 -22.22 2.98
N GLU A 85 -2.83 -21.68 3.62
CA GLU A 85 -3.49 -22.36 4.75
C GLU A 85 -4.16 -23.67 4.32
N LEU A 86 -4.81 -23.71 3.15
CA LEU A 86 -5.43 -24.93 2.61
C LEU A 86 -4.39 -26.00 2.23
N ILE A 87 -3.24 -25.59 1.69
CA ILE A 87 -2.09 -26.49 1.42
C ILE A 87 -1.59 -27.08 2.73
N HIS A 88 -1.36 -26.25 3.74
CA HIS A 88 -0.93 -26.70 5.06
C HIS A 88 -1.92 -27.74 5.67
N ARG A 89 -3.25 -27.53 5.48
CA ARG A 89 -4.27 -28.49 5.91
C ARG A 89 -4.25 -29.77 5.09
N HIS A 90 -3.94 -29.69 3.81
CA HIS A 90 -3.75 -30.88 2.97
C HIS A 90 -2.55 -31.69 3.47
N GLU A 91 -1.43 -31.08 3.76
CA GLU A 91 -0.26 -31.72 4.36
C GLU A 91 -0.59 -32.36 5.73
N ALA A 92 -1.53 -31.76 6.48
CA ALA A 92 -2.05 -32.29 7.74
C ALA A 92 -3.13 -33.39 7.55
N GLY A 93 -3.49 -33.75 6.30
CA GLY A 93 -4.38 -34.87 5.98
C GLY A 93 -5.75 -34.52 5.43
N LEU A 94 -6.04 -33.26 5.09
CA LEU A 94 -7.23 -32.87 4.35
C LEU A 94 -7.09 -33.32 2.88
N SER A 95 -8.01 -34.17 2.39
CA SER A 95 -8.03 -34.60 0.98
C SER A 95 -8.98 -33.75 0.16
N PHE A 96 -8.57 -33.40 -1.06
CA PHE A 96 -9.35 -32.67 -2.06
C PHE A 96 -9.84 -33.61 -3.20
N ASP A 97 -9.79 -34.94 -3.03
CA ASP A 97 -10.15 -35.94 -4.03
C ASP A 97 -11.61 -35.87 -4.52
N ASN A 98 -12.51 -35.28 -3.71
CA ASN A 98 -13.90 -35.02 -4.03
C ASN A 98 -14.19 -33.55 -4.42
N VAL A 99 -13.16 -32.73 -4.65
CA VAL A 99 -13.32 -31.33 -5.01
C VAL A 99 -13.36 -31.18 -6.54
N VAL A 100 -14.26 -30.29 -7.00
CA VAL A 100 -14.29 -29.76 -8.36
C VAL A 100 -13.95 -28.29 -8.31
N VAL A 101 -13.04 -27.85 -9.15
CA VAL A 101 -12.59 -26.47 -9.22
C VAL A 101 -13.01 -25.84 -10.54
N PHE A 102 -13.67 -24.70 -10.46
CA PHE A 102 -13.92 -23.80 -11.58
C PHE A 102 -13.07 -22.54 -11.40
N ASN A 103 -12.15 -22.27 -12.34
CA ASN A 103 -11.41 -21.03 -12.37
C ASN A 103 -12.34 -19.86 -12.78
N ALA A 104 -12.40 -18.81 -12.00
CA ALA A 104 -13.38 -17.74 -12.18
C ALA A 104 -13.18 -16.92 -13.48
N TYR A 105 -11.97 -16.87 -14.03
CA TYR A 105 -11.67 -16.16 -15.28
C TYR A 105 -10.37 -16.62 -15.91
N GLU A 106 -10.19 -16.33 -17.20
CA GLU A 106 -8.93 -16.50 -17.93
C GLU A 106 -8.70 -15.33 -18.88
N TYR A 107 -7.45 -14.98 -19.12
CA TYR A 107 -7.08 -13.93 -20.08
C TYR A 107 -7.30 -14.40 -21.54
N PHE A 108 -7.69 -13.46 -22.41
CA PHE A 108 -7.98 -13.74 -23.80
C PHE A 108 -7.47 -12.62 -24.73
N PRO A 109 -6.77 -12.94 -25.85
CA PRO A 109 -6.25 -14.29 -26.18
C PRO A 109 -4.99 -14.62 -25.37
N LEU A 110 -4.91 -15.82 -24.80
CA LEU A 110 -3.71 -16.28 -24.09
C LEU A 110 -3.68 -17.82 -24.05
N ASP A 111 -2.49 -18.42 -24.29
CA ASP A 111 -2.27 -19.86 -24.11
C ASP A 111 -2.29 -20.19 -22.60
N LYS A 112 -3.05 -21.23 -22.24
CA LYS A 112 -3.15 -21.72 -20.85
C LYS A 112 -1.83 -22.18 -20.24
N ASN A 113 -0.82 -22.50 -21.06
CA ASN A 113 0.53 -22.88 -20.62
C ASN A 113 1.44 -21.67 -20.40
N CYS A 114 0.99 -20.46 -20.72
CA CYS A 114 1.70 -19.25 -20.40
C CYS A 114 1.76 -19.08 -18.87
N ALA A 115 2.91 -18.74 -18.32
CA ALA A 115 3.06 -18.55 -16.87
C ALA A 115 2.15 -17.46 -16.29
N GLN A 116 1.75 -16.50 -17.12
CA GLN A 116 0.84 -15.41 -16.77
C GLN A 116 -0.63 -15.77 -16.86
N SER A 117 -1.00 -16.95 -17.45
CA SER A 117 -2.39 -17.36 -17.49
C SER A 117 -2.97 -17.55 -16.08
N ALA A 118 -4.26 -17.26 -15.91
CA ALA A 118 -4.91 -17.39 -14.61
C ALA A 118 -4.84 -18.83 -14.08
N ILE A 119 -5.06 -19.82 -14.94
CA ILE A 119 -4.96 -21.22 -14.52
C ILE A 119 -3.53 -21.64 -14.16
N SER A 120 -2.50 -21.17 -14.89
CA SER A 120 -1.11 -21.47 -14.54
C SER A 120 -0.75 -20.88 -13.18
N GLN A 121 -1.19 -19.67 -12.89
CA GLN A 121 -1.00 -19.05 -11.58
C GLN A 121 -1.74 -19.82 -10.46
N LEU A 122 -3.00 -20.23 -10.72
CA LEU A 122 -3.76 -21.01 -9.74
C LEU A 122 -3.14 -22.38 -9.49
N ARG A 123 -2.60 -23.03 -10.52
CA ARG A 123 -1.85 -24.28 -10.36
C ARG A 123 -0.61 -24.08 -9.51
N HIS A 124 0.23 -23.14 -9.87
CA HIS A 124 1.49 -22.88 -9.18
C HIS A 124 1.29 -22.52 -7.71
N ARG A 125 0.24 -21.75 -7.38
CA ARG A 125 -0.02 -21.28 -6.02
C ARG A 125 -0.83 -22.24 -5.16
N PHE A 126 -1.59 -23.14 -5.77
CA PHE A 126 -2.52 -24.01 -5.04
C PHE A 126 -2.67 -25.41 -5.61
N LEU A 127 -3.13 -25.56 -6.86
CA LEU A 127 -3.64 -26.84 -7.34
C LEU A 127 -2.56 -27.93 -7.49
N ASP A 128 -1.31 -27.56 -7.76
CA ASP A 128 -0.19 -28.49 -7.87
C ASP A 128 0.32 -28.98 -6.48
N HIS A 129 -0.20 -28.40 -5.41
CA HIS A 129 0.15 -28.74 -4.02
C HIS A 129 -0.92 -29.57 -3.29
N VAL A 130 -2.05 -29.88 -3.94
CA VAL A 130 -3.17 -30.63 -3.37
C VAL A 130 -3.62 -31.75 -4.31
N ASP A 131 -4.42 -32.71 -3.80
CA ASP A 131 -4.83 -33.92 -4.52
C ASP A 131 -6.13 -33.77 -5.33
N VAL A 132 -6.43 -32.57 -5.85
CA VAL A 132 -7.56 -32.38 -6.78
C VAL A 132 -7.30 -33.14 -8.08
N LYS A 133 -8.26 -33.96 -8.51
CA LYS A 133 -8.14 -34.72 -9.74
C LYS A 133 -8.13 -33.82 -10.98
N ALA A 134 -7.27 -34.14 -11.96
CA ALA A 134 -7.09 -33.30 -13.15
C ALA A 134 -8.40 -33.14 -13.95
N GLU A 135 -9.24 -34.18 -13.99
CA GLU A 135 -10.56 -34.13 -14.66
C GLU A 135 -11.58 -33.23 -13.97
N ASN A 136 -11.33 -32.86 -12.70
CA ASN A 136 -12.19 -31.99 -11.93
C ASN A 136 -11.70 -30.53 -11.92
N ILE A 137 -10.69 -30.15 -12.69
CA ILE A 137 -10.18 -28.79 -12.81
C ILE A 137 -10.67 -28.20 -14.13
N HIS A 138 -11.55 -27.21 -14.04
CA HIS A 138 -12.17 -26.52 -15.18
C HIS A 138 -11.72 -25.06 -15.24
N THR A 139 -11.36 -24.61 -16.43
CA THR A 139 -10.96 -23.23 -16.69
C THR A 139 -11.53 -22.76 -18.01
N PRO A 140 -11.88 -21.50 -18.18
CA PRO A 140 -12.13 -20.95 -19.51
C PRO A 140 -10.88 -21.14 -20.39
N ASP A 141 -11.05 -21.39 -21.66
CA ASP A 141 -9.94 -21.58 -22.60
C ASP A 141 -9.61 -20.26 -23.30
N GLY A 142 -8.51 -19.61 -22.90
CA GLY A 142 -8.04 -18.36 -23.48
C GLY A 142 -7.43 -18.50 -24.89
N SER A 143 -7.26 -19.73 -25.40
CA SER A 143 -6.61 -19.99 -26.70
C SER A 143 -7.58 -20.27 -27.84
N ILE A 144 -8.90 -20.32 -27.58
CA ILE A 144 -9.93 -20.60 -28.58
C ILE A 144 -10.06 -19.47 -29.60
N ALA A 145 -10.65 -19.80 -30.78
CA ALA A 145 -10.96 -18.76 -31.75
C ALA A 145 -12.05 -17.81 -31.23
N GLN A 146 -11.94 -16.54 -31.60
CA GLN A 146 -12.88 -15.51 -31.12
C GLN A 146 -14.35 -15.85 -31.45
N ASP A 147 -14.61 -16.46 -32.58
CA ASP A 147 -15.95 -16.83 -33.01
C ASP A 147 -16.57 -17.95 -32.14
N ASP A 148 -15.73 -18.76 -31.47
CA ASP A 148 -16.16 -19.87 -30.61
C ASP A 148 -16.39 -19.47 -29.17
N VAL A 149 -15.99 -18.23 -28.75
CA VAL A 149 -16.05 -17.78 -27.35
C VAL A 149 -17.45 -17.87 -26.77
N PHE A 150 -18.49 -17.53 -27.55
CA PHE A 150 -19.86 -17.54 -27.05
C PHE A 150 -20.33 -18.97 -26.71
N GLU A 151 -20.08 -19.93 -27.59
CA GLU A 151 -20.45 -21.33 -27.35
C GLU A 151 -19.62 -21.94 -26.21
N HIS A 152 -18.35 -21.55 -26.09
CA HIS A 152 -17.49 -21.96 -24.99
C HIS A 152 -18.04 -21.45 -23.64
N CYS A 153 -18.43 -20.17 -23.54
CA CYS A 153 -19.03 -19.61 -22.33
C CYS A 153 -20.33 -20.34 -21.97
N ARG A 154 -21.19 -20.67 -22.94
CA ARG A 154 -22.41 -21.47 -22.72
C ARG A 154 -22.09 -22.87 -22.21
N ALA A 155 -21.11 -23.55 -22.81
CA ALA A 155 -20.67 -24.85 -22.35
C ALA A 155 -20.12 -24.82 -20.93
N TYR A 156 -19.40 -23.73 -20.56
CA TYR A 156 -18.89 -23.54 -19.22
C TYR A 156 -20.00 -23.39 -18.16
N GLU A 157 -21.05 -22.62 -18.47
CA GLU A 157 -22.25 -22.52 -17.63
C GLU A 157 -23.00 -23.86 -17.50
N GLN A 158 -23.11 -24.62 -18.60
CA GLN A 158 -23.72 -25.92 -18.55
C GLN A 158 -22.93 -26.92 -17.71
N LEU A 159 -21.60 -26.84 -17.76
CA LEU A 159 -20.72 -27.67 -16.92
C LEU A 159 -20.89 -27.37 -15.43
N ILE A 160 -20.95 -26.06 -15.06
CA ILE A 160 -21.25 -25.63 -13.66
C ILE A 160 -22.60 -26.21 -13.23
N ALA A 161 -23.62 -26.10 -14.07
CA ALA A 161 -24.95 -26.62 -13.77
C ALA A 161 -24.97 -28.15 -13.65
N ALA A 162 -24.21 -28.86 -14.47
CA ALA A 162 -24.10 -30.33 -14.45
C ALA A 162 -23.42 -30.87 -13.18
N GLU A 163 -22.47 -30.09 -12.58
CA GLU A 163 -21.87 -30.42 -11.28
C GLU A 163 -22.77 -30.02 -10.08
N GLY A 164 -23.95 -29.43 -10.33
CA GLY A 164 -24.92 -29.05 -9.30
C GLY A 164 -24.84 -27.63 -8.82
N GLY A 165 -24.08 -26.77 -9.48
CA GLY A 165 -23.81 -25.38 -9.11
C GLY A 165 -22.54 -25.23 -8.29
N ILE A 166 -22.31 -24.04 -7.76
CA ILE A 166 -21.12 -23.69 -6.98
C ILE A 166 -21.44 -23.75 -5.49
N ASP A 167 -20.70 -24.54 -4.71
CA ASP A 167 -20.86 -24.59 -3.27
C ASP A 167 -20.22 -23.37 -2.59
N ILE A 168 -18.97 -23.04 -2.99
CA ILE A 168 -18.26 -21.89 -2.44
C ILE A 168 -17.56 -21.12 -3.56
N ALA A 169 -17.76 -19.79 -3.60
CA ALA A 169 -16.96 -18.87 -4.39
C ALA A 169 -15.94 -18.13 -3.50
N LEU A 170 -14.64 -18.24 -3.85
CA LEU A 170 -13.54 -17.52 -3.19
C LEU A 170 -12.97 -16.47 -4.14
N LEU A 171 -13.16 -15.19 -3.82
CA LEU A 171 -12.81 -14.10 -4.70
C LEU A 171 -12.07 -12.99 -3.94
N GLY A 172 -11.03 -12.45 -4.58
CA GLY A 172 -10.48 -11.16 -4.21
C GLY A 172 -11.24 -10.03 -4.89
N ILE A 173 -10.97 -8.79 -4.49
CA ILE A 173 -11.49 -7.60 -5.15
C ILE A 173 -10.37 -6.80 -5.84
N GLY A 174 -10.66 -6.30 -7.03
CA GLY A 174 -9.80 -5.35 -7.70
C GLY A 174 -9.96 -3.92 -7.15
N ARG A 175 -9.11 -2.98 -7.60
CA ARG A 175 -9.14 -1.58 -7.16
C ARG A 175 -10.45 -0.85 -7.48
N MET A 176 -11.04 -1.18 -8.63
CA MET A 176 -12.31 -0.60 -9.05
C MET A 176 -13.52 -1.36 -8.48
N GLY A 177 -13.30 -2.31 -7.57
CA GLY A 177 -14.37 -3.15 -7.02
C GLY A 177 -14.85 -4.23 -7.97
N ASN A 178 -14.03 -4.63 -8.93
CA ASN A 178 -14.29 -5.79 -9.79
C ASN A 178 -14.15 -7.11 -9.00
N ILE A 179 -14.99 -8.09 -9.32
CA ILE A 179 -14.94 -9.46 -8.83
C ILE A 179 -14.71 -10.41 -10.01
N ALA A 180 -13.79 -11.38 -9.85
CA ALA A 180 -13.19 -12.07 -10.99
C ALA A 180 -12.69 -11.01 -12.00
N ALA A 181 -13.07 -11.10 -13.29
CA ALA A 181 -12.78 -10.03 -14.24
C ALA A 181 -14.02 -9.19 -14.61
N ASN A 182 -15.05 -9.13 -13.72
CA ASN A 182 -16.21 -8.27 -13.97
C ASN A 182 -15.87 -6.81 -13.68
N GLU A 183 -15.56 -6.05 -14.70
CA GLU A 183 -15.22 -4.64 -14.67
C GLU A 183 -16.43 -3.73 -14.43
N PRO A 184 -16.24 -2.44 -14.05
CA PRO A 184 -17.31 -1.46 -13.97
C PRO A 184 -18.21 -1.46 -15.20
N GLY A 185 -19.52 -1.38 -14.99
CA GLY A 185 -20.56 -1.54 -16.03
C GLY A 185 -21.03 -2.99 -16.22
N SER A 186 -20.51 -3.96 -15.48
CA SER A 186 -21.00 -5.34 -15.51
C SER A 186 -22.41 -5.44 -14.92
N SER A 187 -23.30 -6.09 -15.63
CA SER A 187 -24.71 -6.28 -15.19
C SER A 187 -24.83 -7.34 -14.12
N LEU A 188 -25.73 -7.14 -13.16
CA LEU A 188 -26.13 -8.14 -12.16
C LEU A 188 -26.59 -9.47 -12.82
N ALA A 189 -27.25 -9.41 -13.99
CA ALA A 189 -27.76 -10.58 -14.71
C ALA A 189 -26.71 -11.26 -15.62
N SER A 190 -25.46 -10.78 -15.60
CA SER A 190 -24.43 -11.31 -16.51
C SER A 190 -24.03 -12.74 -16.15
N GLN A 191 -23.96 -13.59 -17.19
CA GLN A 191 -23.37 -14.93 -17.15
C GLN A 191 -21.94 -14.91 -17.70
N SER A 192 -21.32 -16.09 -17.83
CA SER A 192 -19.97 -16.23 -18.39
C SER A 192 -19.88 -15.58 -19.77
N ARG A 193 -18.87 -14.75 -19.96
CA ARG A 193 -18.70 -13.95 -21.18
C ARG A 193 -17.27 -13.44 -21.34
N ILE A 194 -16.99 -12.99 -22.55
CA ILE A 194 -15.80 -12.17 -22.80
C ILE A 194 -16.05 -10.72 -22.38
N ILE A 195 -15.06 -10.09 -21.78
CA ILE A 195 -15.06 -8.67 -21.42
C ILE A 195 -13.75 -8.01 -21.85
N LEU A 196 -13.77 -6.69 -22.02
CA LEU A 196 -12.56 -5.88 -22.15
C LEU A 196 -12.00 -5.61 -20.75
N ILE A 197 -10.69 -5.76 -20.59
CA ILE A 197 -10.00 -5.40 -19.35
C ILE A 197 -9.75 -3.90 -19.38
N ASP A 198 -10.05 -3.22 -18.25
CA ASP A 198 -9.80 -1.79 -18.09
C ASP A 198 -8.34 -1.43 -18.35
N GLN A 199 -8.12 -0.25 -18.92
CA GLN A 199 -6.78 0.22 -19.28
C GLN A 199 -5.86 0.30 -18.06
N THR A 200 -6.36 0.79 -16.92
CA THR A 200 -5.61 0.86 -15.66
C THR A 200 -5.20 -0.53 -15.17
N ALA A 201 -6.12 -1.51 -15.22
CA ALA A 201 -5.82 -2.89 -14.85
C ALA A 201 -4.75 -3.51 -15.77
N ARG A 202 -4.80 -3.19 -17.08
CA ARG A 202 -3.78 -3.63 -18.05
C ARG A 202 -2.41 -2.98 -17.77
N GLU A 203 -2.38 -1.72 -17.42
CA GLU A 203 -1.15 -1.02 -17.01
C GLU A 203 -0.53 -1.64 -15.74
N GLU A 204 -1.34 -1.97 -14.75
CA GLU A 204 -0.90 -2.70 -13.54
C GLU A 204 -0.27 -4.07 -13.88
N MET A 205 -0.86 -4.79 -14.83
CA MET A 205 -0.39 -6.09 -15.26
C MET A 205 0.84 -6.02 -16.19
N SER A 206 1.12 -4.86 -16.80
CA SER A 206 2.18 -4.71 -17.80
C SER A 206 3.54 -5.22 -17.31
N ASN A 207 3.87 -4.99 -16.04
CA ASN A 207 5.10 -5.49 -15.43
C ASN A 207 5.19 -7.03 -15.42
N SER A 208 4.06 -7.73 -15.31
CA SER A 208 4.01 -9.19 -15.31
C SER A 208 4.07 -9.78 -16.71
N PHE A 209 3.58 -9.05 -17.71
CA PHE A 209 3.58 -9.43 -19.12
C PHE A 209 4.77 -8.86 -19.90
N GLY A 210 5.51 -7.90 -19.29
CA GLY A 210 6.66 -7.24 -19.86
C GLY A 210 6.35 -5.87 -20.47
N THR A 211 5.34 -5.74 -21.33
CA THR A 211 4.85 -4.47 -21.87
C THR A 211 3.32 -4.45 -21.90
N LEU A 212 2.76 -3.25 -21.97
CA LEU A 212 1.31 -3.05 -22.06
C LEU A 212 0.70 -3.75 -23.28
N ASP A 213 1.41 -3.76 -24.42
CA ASP A 213 0.93 -4.39 -25.65
C ASP A 213 0.88 -5.92 -25.56
N GLN A 214 1.59 -6.51 -24.64
CA GLN A 214 1.59 -7.97 -24.38
C GLN A 214 0.52 -8.37 -23.37
N VAL A 215 -0.08 -7.43 -22.65
CA VAL A 215 -1.22 -7.72 -21.76
C VAL A 215 -2.44 -8.02 -22.63
N PRO A 216 -3.09 -9.18 -22.47
CA PRO A 216 -4.31 -9.48 -23.18
C PRO A 216 -5.37 -8.38 -23.02
N PRO A 217 -6.02 -7.96 -24.09
CA PRO A 217 -7.03 -6.90 -24.03
C PRO A 217 -8.33 -7.33 -23.38
N CYS A 218 -8.59 -8.65 -23.33
CA CYS A 218 -9.84 -9.22 -22.89
C CYS A 218 -9.63 -10.32 -21.84
N SER A 219 -10.72 -10.67 -21.19
CA SER A 219 -10.82 -11.84 -20.31
C SER A 219 -12.15 -12.57 -20.58
N ILE A 220 -12.14 -13.90 -20.48
CA ILE A 220 -13.34 -14.73 -20.37
C ILE A 220 -13.58 -14.92 -18.87
N THR A 221 -14.72 -14.45 -18.36
CA THR A 221 -15.02 -14.44 -16.92
C THR A 221 -16.39 -15.04 -16.62
N MET A 222 -16.53 -15.73 -15.48
CA MET A 222 -17.83 -15.96 -14.89
C MET A 222 -18.53 -14.62 -14.69
N GLY A 223 -19.81 -14.54 -15.06
CA GLY A 223 -20.60 -13.32 -14.85
C GLY A 223 -20.99 -13.11 -13.39
N VAL A 224 -21.47 -11.91 -13.08
CA VAL A 224 -21.93 -11.56 -11.73
C VAL A 224 -23.03 -12.53 -11.28
N HIS A 225 -24.01 -12.81 -12.13
CA HIS A 225 -25.09 -13.74 -11.80
C HIS A 225 -24.58 -15.16 -11.50
N THR A 226 -23.64 -15.66 -12.30
CA THR A 226 -23.02 -16.98 -12.11
C THR A 226 -22.31 -17.05 -10.75
N LEU A 227 -21.53 -16.04 -10.40
CA LEU A 227 -20.84 -15.97 -9.11
C LEU A 227 -21.80 -15.85 -7.93
N LEU A 228 -22.83 -15.02 -8.05
CA LEU A 228 -23.85 -14.84 -7.01
C LEU A 228 -24.79 -16.06 -6.86
N SER A 229 -24.79 -17.01 -7.80
CA SER A 229 -25.53 -18.26 -7.67
C SER A 229 -24.86 -19.28 -6.74
N ALA A 230 -23.63 -19.03 -6.27
CA ALA A 230 -22.95 -19.87 -5.30
C ALA A 230 -23.74 -19.98 -3.99
N HIS A 231 -23.66 -21.14 -3.32
CA HIS A 231 -24.31 -21.30 -2.04
C HIS A 231 -23.69 -20.42 -0.95
N LYS A 232 -22.35 -20.29 -0.95
CA LYS A 232 -21.58 -19.41 -0.08
C LYS A 232 -20.58 -18.58 -0.90
N MET A 233 -20.35 -17.36 -0.46
CA MET A 233 -19.38 -16.49 -1.11
C MET A 233 -18.46 -15.85 -0.08
N PHE A 234 -17.15 -15.88 -0.35
CA PHE A 234 -16.16 -15.14 0.41
C PHE A 234 -15.48 -14.12 -0.51
N LEU A 235 -15.52 -12.87 -0.07
CA LEU A 235 -14.65 -11.82 -0.62
C LEU A 235 -13.50 -11.61 0.33
N THR A 236 -12.32 -11.26 -0.20
CA THR A 236 -11.15 -10.87 0.60
C THR A 236 -10.49 -9.61 0.06
N ALA A 237 -10.01 -8.80 0.98
CA ALA A 237 -9.16 -7.65 0.69
C ALA A 237 -8.21 -7.42 1.86
N TRP A 238 -6.95 -7.14 1.55
CA TRP A 238 -5.91 -6.88 2.53
C TRP A 238 -5.17 -5.61 2.16
N GLY A 239 -4.78 -4.85 3.18
CA GLY A 239 -3.98 -3.64 3.02
C GLY A 239 -4.80 -2.35 2.88
N GLU A 240 -4.14 -1.23 3.24
CA GLU A 240 -4.76 0.10 3.28
C GLU A 240 -5.17 0.59 1.88
N GLU A 241 -4.48 0.14 0.82
CA GLU A 241 -4.80 0.49 -0.56
C GLU A 241 -6.19 0.01 -1.02
N LYS A 242 -6.78 -0.94 -0.30
CA LYS A 242 -8.15 -1.43 -0.55
C LYS A 242 -9.23 -0.69 0.25
N SER A 243 -8.85 0.18 1.19
CA SER A 243 -9.78 0.77 2.16
C SER A 243 -10.92 1.56 1.51
N GLU A 244 -10.65 2.32 0.45
CA GLU A 244 -11.69 3.09 -0.25
C GLU A 244 -12.71 2.22 -0.96
N VAL A 245 -12.24 1.21 -1.67
CA VAL A 245 -13.13 0.29 -2.39
C VAL A 245 -13.89 -0.61 -1.41
N VAL A 246 -13.26 -1.01 -0.30
CA VAL A 246 -13.93 -1.74 0.79
C VAL A 246 -15.08 -0.91 1.37
N GLN A 247 -14.86 0.37 1.67
CA GLN A 247 -15.93 1.24 2.15
C GLN A 247 -17.10 1.33 1.15
N LYS A 248 -16.80 1.50 -0.14
CA LYS A 248 -17.83 1.55 -1.19
C LYS A 248 -18.62 0.24 -1.29
N ILE A 249 -17.98 -0.91 -1.14
CA ILE A 249 -18.61 -2.24 -1.21
C ILE A 249 -19.46 -2.51 0.04
N VAL A 250 -18.96 -2.14 1.22
CA VAL A 250 -19.57 -2.51 2.51
C VAL A 250 -20.67 -1.53 2.92
N GLU A 251 -20.42 -0.22 2.83
CA GLU A 251 -21.31 0.84 3.30
C GLU A 251 -22.02 1.59 2.16
N GLY A 252 -21.45 1.53 0.94
CA GLY A 252 -22.00 2.19 -0.24
C GLY A 252 -23.29 1.55 -0.75
N GLY A 253 -23.90 2.17 -1.76
CA GLY A 253 -25.03 1.61 -2.49
C GLY A 253 -24.62 0.55 -3.49
N ILE A 254 -25.56 -0.30 -3.87
CA ILE A 254 -25.37 -1.24 -4.98
C ILE A 254 -25.29 -0.45 -6.28
N THR A 255 -24.21 -0.68 -7.04
CA THR A 255 -23.97 -0.02 -8.33
C THR A 255 -23.14 -0.90 -9.24
N ASP A 256 -23.36 -0.80 -10.54
CA ASP A 256 -22.56 -1.46 -11.56
C ASP A 256 -21.16 -0.83 -11.75
N THR A 257 -20.97 0.39 -11.26
CA THR A 257 -19.63 1.02 -11.23
C THR A 257 -18.71 0.39 -10.19
N VAL A 258 -19.24 -0.40 -9.25
CA VAL A 258 -18.52 -1.20 -8.26
C VAL A 258 -19.14 -2.59 -8.23
N PRO A 259 -18.77 -3.49 -9.16
CA PRO A 259 -19.44 -4.79 -9.31
C PRO A 259 -19.48 -5.66 -8.05
N ALA A 260 -18.47 -5.58 -7.19
CA ALA A 260 -18.47 -6.25 -5.88
C ALA A 260 -19.62 -5.79 -4.96
N SER A 261 -20.21 -4.60 -5.19
CA SER A 261 -21.37 -4.14 -4.40
C SER A 261 -22.61 -5.02 -4.61
N PHE A 262 -22.71 -5.73 -5.75
CA PHE A 262 -23.79 -6.68 -5.97
C PHE A 262 -23.81 -7.83 -4.96
N VAL A 263 -22.66 -8.12 -4.32
CA VAL A 263 -22.55 -9.17 -3.30
C VAL A 263 -23.43 -8.84 -2.06
N GLN A 264 -23.81 -7.58 -1.85
CA GLN A 264 -24.81 -7.20 -0.85
C GLN A 264 -26.16 -7.89 -1.04
N THR A 265 -26.48 -8.41 -2.25
CA THR A 265 -27.72 -9.14 -2.54
C THR A 265 -27.63 -10.63 -2.23
N HIS A 266 -26.44 -11.14 -1.92
CA HIS A 266 -26.22 -12.56 -1.69
C HIS A 266 -26.61 -12.96 -0.26
N ASN A 267 -27.31 -14.09 -0.10
CA ASN A 267 -27.86 -14.52 1.18
C ASN A 267 -26.80 -15.03 2.20
N ASP A 268 -25.69 -15.60 1.72
CA ASP A 268 -24.60 -16.15 2.54
C ASP A 268 -23.24 -15.71 1.99
N ALA A 269 -23.04 -14.40 1.94
CA ALA A 269 -21.77 -13.80 1.59
C ALA A 269 -21.09 -13.22 2.82
N LYS A 270 -19.76 -13.35 2.89
CA LYS A 270 -18.91 -12.73 3.90
C LYS A 270 -17.74 -12.02 3.24
N PHE A 271 -17.47 -10.83 3.73
CA PHE A 271 -16.24 -10.11 3.40
C PHE A 271 -15.27 -10.23 4.55
N VAL A 272 -14.12 -10.84 4.32
CA VAL A 272 -13.06 -11.07 5.31
C VAL A 272 -11.89 -10.17 4.97
N ILE A 273 -11.57 -9.25 5.87
CA ILE A 273 -10.57 -8.20 5.63
C ILE A 273 -9.66 -7.99 6.85
N ASP A 274 -8.51 -7.35 6.65
CA ASP A 274 -7.68 -6.90 7.75
C ASP A 274 -8.03 -5.47 8.22
N LEU A 275 -7.45 -5.06 9.34
CA LEU A 275 -7.67 -3.72 9.91
C LEU A 275 -7.22 -2.60 8.95
N ALA A 276 -6.20 -2.84 8.13
CA ALA A 276 -5.72 -1.85 7.18
C ALA A 276 -6.75 -1.63 6.05
N ALA A 277 -7.31 -2.70 5.49
CA ALA A 277 -8.40 -2.60 4.51
C ALA A 277 -9.69 -2.03 5.10
N ALA A 278 -9.91 -2.21 6.41
CA ALA A 278 -11.08 -1.68 7.13
C ALA A 278 -10.93 -0.21 7.55
N SER A 279 -9.78 0.41 7.35
CA SER A 279 -9.43 1.73 7.93
C SER A 279 -10.39 2.87 7.60
N LYS A 280 -11.21 2.76 6.56
CA LYS A 280 -12.24 3.75 6.18
C LYS A 280 -13.67 3.36 6.54
N LEU A 281 -13.90 2.18 7.13
CA LEU A 281 -15.25 1.80 7.62
C LEU A 281 -15.66 2.65 8.82
N THR A 282 -16.93 3.04 8.87
CA THR A 282 -17.49 3.93 9.91
C THR A 282 -17.16 3.45 11.31
N ARG A 283 -17.23 2.14 11.60
CA ARG A 283 -16.92 1.61 12.94
C ARG A 283 -15.44 1.75 13.34
N ILE A 284 -14.55 1.97 12.37
CA ILE A 284 -13.11 2.16 12.61
C ILE A 284 -12.76 3.64 12.66
N VAL A 285 -13.22 4.43 11.66
CA VAL A 285 -12.90 5.86 11.52
C VAL A 285 -13.73 6.75 12.44
N HIS A 286 -15.03 6.44 12.58
CA HIS A 286 -16.00 7.23 13.34
C HIS A 286 -16.75 6.36 14.35
N PRO A 287 -16.06 5.67 15.27
CA PRO A 287 -16.67 4.70 16.18
C PRO A 287 -17.79 5.31 17.04
N TRP A 288 -17.70 6.58 17.38
CA TRP A 288 -18.74 7.31 18.14
C TRP A 288 -20.11 7.34 17.47
N LEU A 289 -20.18 7.08 16.15
CA LEU A 289 -21.45 7.02 15.43
C LEU A 289 -22.17 5.69 15.60
N VAL A 290 -21.46 4.61 15.94
CA VAL A 290 -22.01 3.25 15.85
C VAL A 290 -21.79 2.37 17.09
N THR A 291 -20.98 2.82 18.05
CA THR A 291 -20.69 2.06 19.27
C THR A 291 -20.33 2.97 20.44
N ASN A 292 -20.26 2.41 21.64
CA ASN A 292 -19.66 3.10 22.79
C ASN A 292 -18.18 3.39 22.49
N CYS A 293 -17.85 4.66 22.37
CA CYS A 293 -16.53 5.12 22.00
C CYS A 293 -15.64 5.27 23.24
N GLU A 294 -14.40 4.81 23.12
CA GLU A 294 -13.35 5.14 24.09
C GLU A 294 -12.77 6.52 23.72
N TRP A 295 -13.02 7.50 24.59
CA TRP A 295 -12.62 8.88 24.38
C TRP A 295 -11.15 9.10 24.75
N THR A 296 -10.24 8.70 23.86
CA THR A 296 -8.80 9.05 23.91
C THR A 296 -8.59 10.43 23.28
N ASP A 297 -7.43 11.05 23.53
CA ASP A 297 -7.09 12.34 22.90
C ASP A 297 -7.18 12.28 21.37
N LYS A 298 -6.78 11.18 20.75
CA LYS A 298 -6.90 10.96 19.28
C LYS A 298 -8.35 10.87 18.84
N THR A 299 -9.18 10.09 19.54
CA THR A 299 -10.59 9.90 19.20
C THR A 299 -11.38 11.20 19.38
N ILE A 300 -11.09 11.97 20.44
CA ILE A 300 -11.70 13.30 20.66
C ILE A 300 -11.32 14.25 19.53
N ARG A 301 -10.04 14.28 19.15
CA ARG A 301 -9.56 15.11 18.04
C ARG A 301 -10.25 14.74 16.73
N ALA A 302 -10.30 13.45 16.40
CA ALA A 302 -10.99 12.95 15.21
C ALA A 302 -12.48 13.36 15.18
N ALA A 303 -13.21 13.19 16.31
CA ALA A 303 -14.62 13.53 16.40
C ALA A 303 -14.88 15.04 16.25
N VAL A 304 -14.02 15.89 16.83
CA VAL A 304 -14.18 17.35 16.72
C VAL A 304 -13.83 17.84 15.31
N VAL A 305 -12.77 17.30 14.69
CA VAL A 305 -12.44 17.61 13.29
C VAL A 305 -13.53 17.17 12.35
N TRP A 306 -14.04 15.93 12.51
CA TRP A 306 -15.19 15.43 11.75
C TRP A 306 -16.43 16.35 11.90
N LEU A 307 -16.73 16.79 13.13
CA LEU A 307 -17.86 17.71 13.37
C LEU A 307 -17.65 19.05 12.66
N CYS A 308 -16.42 19.61 12.71
CA CYS A 308 -16.08 20.85 11.97
C CYS A 308 -16.38 20.72 10.48
N GLN A 309 -15.92 19.63 9.88
CA GLN A 309 -16.13 19.35 8.46
C GLN A 309 -17.61 19.13 8.12
N LEU A 310 -18.35 18.43 8.98
CA LEU A 310 -19.76 18.15 8.80
C LEU A 310 -20.60 19.45 8.82
N VAL A 311 -20.36 20.31 9.83
CA VAL A 311 -21.16 21.55 10.00
C VAL A 311 -20.53 22.77 9.35
N GLN A 312 -19.37 22.63 8.70
CA GLN A 312 -18.62 23.68 8.01
C GLN A 312 -18.33 24.88 8.94
N LYS A 313 -17.88 24.59 10.16
CA LYS A 313 -17.50 25.60 11.17
C LYS A 313 -16.11 25.33 11.72
N PRO A 314 -15.28 26.36 11.93
CA PRO A 314 -14.00 26.17 12.61
C PRO A 314 -14.19 25.78 14.08
N ILE A 315 -13.19 25.13 14.67
CA ILE A 315 -13.25 24.53 16.02
C ILE A 315 -13.81 25.50 17.05
N LEU A 316 -13.27 26.71 17.15
CA LEU A 316 -13.69 27.69 18.17
C LEU A 316 -15.10 28.26 17.96
N LYS A 317 -15.77 27.90 16.87
CA LYS A 317 -17.16 28.32 16.57
C LYS A 317 -18.18 27.21 16.74
N LEU A 318 -17.76 26.00 17.10
CA LEU A 318 -18.67 24.92 17.45
C LEU A 318 -19.41 25.23 18.75
N THR A 319 -20.68 24.90 18.80
CA THR A 319 -21.58 25.16 19.94
C THR A 319 -22.08 23.84 20.56
N ASN A 320 -22.62 23.90 21.79
CA ASN A 320 -23.24 22.74 22.42
C ASN A 320 -24.34 22.12 21.52
N LYS A 321 -25.05 22.94 20.73
CA LYS A 321 -26.05 22.47 19.79
C LYS A 321 -25.42 21.61 18.69
N ASP A 322 -24.29 22.03 18.11
CA ASP A 322 -23.60 21.27 17.07
C ASP A 322 -23.20 19.88 17.57
N TYR A 323 -22.67 19.78 18.80
CA TYR A 323 -22.32 18.50 19.43
C TYR A 323 -23.55 17.62 19.67
N ASN A 324 -24.62 18.16 20.28
CA ASN A 324 -25.83 17.39 20.62
C ASN A 324 -26.54 16.86 19.39
N GLU A 325 -26.67 17.65 18.34
CA GLU A 325 -27.36 17.26 17.11
C GLU A 325 -26.60 16.22 16.29
N ASN A 326 -25.31 16.04 16.56
CA ASN A 326 -24.45 15.14 15.81
C ASN A 326 -23.89 13.97 16.67
N GLY A 327 -24.56 13.64 17.79
CA GLY A 327 -24.25 12.44 18.58
C GLY A 327 -22.99 12.53 19.45
N LEU A 328 -22.49 13.74 19.73
CA LEU A 328 -21.28 13.98 20.53
C LEU A 328 -21.58 14.54 21.92
N SER A 329 -22.78 14.25 22.46
CA SER A 329 -23.18 14.69 23.80
C SER A 329 -22.24 14.21 24.92
N ASP A 330 -21.59 13.06 24.73
CA ASP A 330 -20.63 12.52 25.69
C ASP A 330 -19.45 13.47 25.89
N LEU A 331 -18.98 14.13 24.83
CA LEU A 331 -17.91 15.12 24.93
C LEU A 331 -18.35 16.34 25.74
N LEU A 332 -19.61 16.74 25.66
CA LEU A 332 -20.13 17.82 26.52
C LEU A 332 -20.17 17.40 27.97
N ALA A 333 -20.49 16.13 28.26
CA ALA A 333 -20.46 15.61 29.62
C ALA A 333 -19.02 15.54 30.17
N LEU A 334 -18.05 15.13 29.32
CA LEU A 334 -16.65 15.05 29.71
C LEU A 334 -16.01 16.44 29.97
N PHE A 335 -16.28 17.42 29.12
CA PHE A 335 -15.66 18.75 29.17
C PHE A 335 -16.52 19.82 29.83
N GLY A 336 -17.75 19.51 30.17
CA GLY A 336 -18.74 20.45 30.70
C GLY A 336 -19.35 21.41 29.68
N SER A 337 -18.68 21.63 28.54
CA SER A 337 -19.19 22.47 27.45
C SER A 337 -18.39 22.27 26.15
N ALA A 338 -18.99 22.62 25.01
CA ALA A 338 -18.31 22.71 23.73
C ALA A 338 -17.10 23.67 23.80
N TYR A 339 -17.25 24.79 24.50
CA TYR A 339 -16.17 25.78 24.66
C TYR A 339 -14.88 25.17 25.22
N ASN A 340 -14.97 24.38 26.28
CA ASN A 340 -13.81 23.76 26.90
C ASN A 340 -13.18 22.68 25.98
N CYS A 341 -14.01 21.87 25.34
CA CYS A 341 -13.55 20.88 24.38
C CYS A 341 -12.86 21.53 23.17
N ASN A 342 -13.47 22.57 22.62
CA ASN A 342 -12.95 23.32 21.49
C ASN A 342 -11.57 23.92 21.79
N ILE A 343 -11.40 24.53 22.97
CA ILE A 343 -10.09 25.12 23.37
C ILE A 343 -9.02 24.05 23.48
N LYS A 344 -9.35 22.89 24.08
CA LYS A 344 -8.38 21.79 24.19
C LYS A 344 -7.93 21.36 22.79
N ILE A 345 -8.86 21.04 21.89
CA ILE A 345 -8.52 20.51 20.56
C ILE A 345 -7.82 21.55 19.69
N PHE A 346 -8.25 22.82 19.78
CA PHE A 346 -7.58 23.92 19.09
C PHE A 346 -6.10 24.03 19.51
N ASN A 347 -5.85 24.00 20.83
CA ASN A 347 -4.49 24.08 21.37
C ASN A 347 -3.66 22.84 21.01
N ASP A 348 -4.25 21.64 21.07
CA ASP A 348 -3.58 20.39 20.68
C ASP A 348 -3.10 20.46 19.22
N LEU A 349 -3.96 20.90 18.30
CA LEU A 349 -3.60 21.07 16.89
C LEU A 349 -2.60 22.22 16.68
N GLN A 350 -2.76 23.34 17.39
CA GLN A 350 -1.82 24.45 17.30
C GLN A 350 -0.41 24.05 17.75
N HIS A 351 -0.29 23.18 18.77
CA HIS A 351 0.98 22.69 19.26
C HIS A 351 1.66 21.71 18.29
N THR A 352 0.96 21.13 17.32
CA THR A 352 1.60 20.33 16.29
C THR A 352 2.39 21.19 15.30
N ILE A 353 2.04 22.47 15.15
CA ILE A 353 2.65 23.35 14.16
C ILE A 353 3.99 23.86 14.67
N THR A 354 5.06 23.60 13.92
CA THR A 354 6.39 24.09 14.26
C THR A 354 7.18 24.58 13.06
N GLY A 355 7.83 25.72 13.21
CA GLY A 355 8.85 26.20 12.26
C GLY A 355 10.26 25.68 12.59
N TRP A 356 10.40 24.84 13.63
CA TRP A 356 11.66 24.35 14.12
C TRP A 356 11.64 22.81 14.28
N PRO A 357 11.63 22.04 13.19
CA PRO A 357 11.50 20.57 13.27
C PRO A 357 12.63 19.90 14.05
N GLY A 358 13.79 20.53 14.15
CA GLY A 358 14.90 20.09 14.99
C GLY A 358 14.87 20.62 16.42
N GLY A 359 13.85 21.45 16.79
CA GLY A 359 13.75 22.12 18.08
C GLY A 359 14.43 23.49 18.12
N LYS A 360 13.70 24.48 18.65
CA LYS A 360 14.23 25.85 18.79
C LYS A 360 15.17 25.91 19.97
N PRO A 361 16.43 26.38 19.81
CA PRO A 361 17.37 26.54 20.93
C PRO A 361 16.79 27.41 22.06
N ASN A 362 17.00 26.98 23.31
CA ASN A 362 16.58 27.69 24.53
C ASN A 362 15.06 27.93 24.65
N ALA A 363 14.23 27.20 23.92
CA ALA A 363 12.78 27.26 24.07
C ALA A 363 12.30 26.31 25.15
N ASP A 364 11.17 26.65 25.79
CA ASP A 364 10.39 25.70 26.57
C ASP A 364 9.80 24.63 25.61
N ASP A 365 10.09 23.38 25.88
CA ASP A 365 9.68 22.23 25.08
C ASP A 365 8.55 21.39 25.70
N THR A 366 7.95 21.89 26.80
CA THR A 366 6.88 21.19 27.54
C THR A 366 5.72 20.72 26.62
N ASN A 367 5.34 21.56 25.65
CA ASN A 367 4.23 21.29 24.71
C ASN A 367 4.72 21.22 23.25
N ARG A 368 5.99 20.84 23.04
CA ARG A 368 6.54 20.76 21.68
C ARG A 368 6.77 19.33 21.26
N PRO A 369 6.36 18.93 20.05
CA PRO A 369 6.61 17.60 19.54
C PRO A 369 8.11 17.36 19.32
N GLU A 370 8.82 18.40 18.87
CA GLU A 370 10.27 18.45 18.79
C GLU A 370 10.89 18.84 20.14
N ARG A 371 12.08 18.36 20.44
CA ARG A 371 12.83 18.76 21.67
C ARG A 371 13.82 19.88 21.36
N ALA A 372 13.91 20.87 22.27
CA ALA A 372 14.88 21.95 22.15
C ALA A 372 16.34 21.46 22.29
N LEU A 373 16.59 20.46 23.15
CA LEU A 373 17.93 19.92 23.42
C LEU A 373 18.12 18.53 22.77
N PRO A 374 19.37 18.23 22.32
CA PRO A 374 20.47 19.17 22.17
C PRO A 374 20.16 20.21 21.10
N ALA A 375 20.70 21.43 21.24
CA ALA A 375 20.39 22.52 20.31
C ALA A 375 20.75 22.21 18.85
N GLN A 376 21.88 21.54 18.64
CA GLN A 376 22.25 20.98 17.34
C GLN A 376 22.00 19.48 17.36
N LYS A 377 21.18 18.99 16.44
CA LYS A 377 20.82 17.57 16.33
C LYS A 377 21.54 16.88 15.18
N ARG A 378 21.90 15.64 15.40
CA ARG A 378 22.19 14.70 14.33
C ARG A 378 20.87 14.10 13.88
N VAL A 379 20.58 14.26 12.61
CA VAL A 379 19.33 13.82 11.98
C VAL A 379 19.65 12.82 10.87
N ILE A 380 18.96 11.71 10.82
CA ILE A 380 19.03 10.79 9.71
C ILE A 380 17.66 10.63 9.07
N VAL A 381 17.60 10.73 7.76
CA VAL A 381 16.41 10.48 6.94
C VAL A 381 16.65 9.22 6.13
N PHE A 382 15.91 8.18 6.41
CA PHE A 382 15.87 6.96 5.62
C PHE A 382 14.89 7.14 4.47
N SER A 383 15.34 6.89 3.24
CA SER A 383 14.57 7.03 2.02
C SER A 383 14.55 5.67 1.31
N PRO A 384 13.39 4.99 1.20
CA PRO A 384 13.28 3.69 0.54
C PRO A 384 13.87 3.69 -0.87
N HIS A 385 13.52 4.68 -1.67
CA HIS A 385 14.10 4.92 -2.99
C HIS A 385 14.77 6.30 -3.04
N PRO A 386 15.70 6.53 -3.99
CA PRO A 386 16.31 7.85 -4.18
C PRO A 386 15.30 8.87 -4.76
N ASP A 387 14.46 9.50 -3.94
CA ASP A 387 13.51 10.59 -4.18
C ASP A 387 12.43 10.69 -3.08
N ASP A 388 12.12 9.59 -2.37
CA ASP A 388 11.06 9.58 -1.36
C ASP A 388 11.27 10.62 -0.25
N ASP A 389 12.53 10.88 0.12
CA ASP A 389 12.92 11.91 1.09
C ASP A 389 12.47 13.32 0.64
N VAL A 390 12.76 13.72 -0.59
CA VAL A 390 12.44 15.05 -1.09
C VAL A 390 10.96 15.18 -1.46
N ILE A 391 10.32 14.11 -1.95
CA ILE A 391 8.88 14.07 -2.23
C ILE A 391 8.08 14.26 -0.94
N SER A 392 8.49 13.57 0.13
CA SER A 392 7.76 13.55 1.40
C SER A 392 8.09 14.73 2.30
N MET A 393 9.38 15.06 2.47
CA MET A 393 9.82 16.03 3.47
C MET A 393 10.93 16.98 3.00
N GLY A 394 11.01 17.27 1.70
CA GLY A 394 12.04 18.12 1.12
C GLY A 394 12.09 19.54 1.71
N GLY A 395 10.96 20.11 2.09
CA GLY A 395 10.89 21.40 2.80
C GLY A 395 11.46 21.32 4.20
N THR A 396 11.12 20.28 4.95
CA THR A 396 11.65 20.03 6.31
C THR A 396 13.15 19.74 6.28
N ILE A 397 13.64 18.93 5.33
CA ILE A 397 15.09 18.70 5.16
C ILE A 397 15.84 20.01 4.97
N ARG A 398 15.35 20.85 4.02
CA ARG A 398 15.96 22.16 3.77
C ARG A 398 16.00 23.03 5.02
N ARG A 399 14.92 23.05 5.80
CA ARG A 399 14.84 23.81 7.05
C ARG A 399 15.78 23.29 8.14
N LEU A 400 15.89 21.96 8.29
CA LEU A 400 16.84 21.36 9.22
C LEU A 400 18.29 21.77 8.90
N VAL A 401 18.67 21.74 7.61
CA VAL A 401 20.01 22.20 7.16
C VAL A 401 20.20 23.70 7.43
N GLN A 402 19.21 24.54 7.09
CA GLN A 402 19.28 26.00 7.34
C GLN A 402 19.37 26.35 8.82
N GLN A 403 18.86 25.49 9.70
CA GLN A 403 18.93 25.62 11.16
C GLN A 403 20.22 24.99 11.75
N ASN A 404 21.18 24.63 10.90
CA ASN A 404 22.50 24.07 11.26
C ASN A 404 22.44 22.74 12.01
N HIS A 405 21.44 21.89 11.70
CA HIS A 405 21.45 20.51 12.15
C HIS A 405 22.38 19.67 11.26
N ASP A 406 22.95 18.63 11.83
CA ASP A 406 23.80 17.66 11.16
C ASP A 406 22.90 16.61 10.48
N VAL A 407 22.63 16.80 9.18
CA VAL A 407 21.62 16.05 8.44
C VAL A 407 22.27 15.02 7.53
N HIS A 408 21.90 13.75 7.71
CA HIS A 408 22.29 12.61 6.88
C HIS A 408 21.08 12.07 6.12
N ILE A 409 21.27 11.70 4.86
CA ILE A 409 20.27 11.00 4.05
C ILE A 409 20.78 9.59 3.75
N ALA A 410 19.96 8.59 4.01
CA ALA A 410 20.26 7.18 3.76
C ALA A 410 19.27 6.58 2.76
N TYR A 411 19.71 6.39 1.54
CA TYR A 411 18.96 5.71 0.50
C TYR A 411 19.07 4.21 0.68
N GLU A 412 17.95 3.55 0.96
CA GLU A 412 17.92 2.15 1.38
C GLU A 412 18.05 1.19 0.20
N THR A 413 17.48 1.54 -0.96
CA THR A 413 17.61 0.77 -2.20
C THR A 413 18.19 1.61 -3.33
N SER A 414 18.71 0.95 -4.37
CA SER A 414 19.24 1.63 -5.55
C SER A 414 18.17 2.28 -6.42
N GLY A 415 16.90 1.83 -6.32
CA GLY A 415 15.81 2.28 -7.20
C GLY A 415 16.01 1.92 -8.68
N ASN A 416 16.91 1.00 -9.00
CA ASN A 416 17.33 0.67 -10.37
C ASN A 416 16.18 0.16 -11.25
N ILE A 417 15.21 -0.53 -10.67
CA ILE A 417 14.07 -1.13 -11.40
C ILE A 417 13.18 -0.06 -12.06
N ALA A 418 13.13 1.14 -11.48
CA ALA A 418 12.29 2.24 -11.96
C ALA A 418 12.97 3.13 -13.01
N VAL A 419 14.16 2.76 -13.53
CA VAL A 419 14.87 3.52 -14.58
C VAL A 419 14.62 2.89 -15.94
N GLY A 420 14.16 3.68 -16.92
CA GLY A 420 13.92 3.24 -18.29
C GLY A 420 15.23 2.87 -19.02
N ASP A 421 15.12 2.02 -20.04
CA ASP A 421 16.26 1.60 -20.86
C ASP A 421 16.79 2.73 -21.74
N GLU A 422 15.92 3.67 -22.11
CA GLU A 422 16.27 4.91 -22.82
C GLU A 422 17.17 5.82 -22.00
N GLU A 423 16.99 5.88 -20.67
CA GLU A 423 17.87 6.63 -19.78
C GLU A 423 19.29 6.01 -19.77
N VAL A 424 19.40 4.68 -19.65
CA VAL A 424 20.68 3.98 -19.77
C VAL A 424 21.33 4.31 -21.11
N THR A 425 20.58 4.24 -22.20
CA THR A 425 21.07 4.55 -23.54
C THR A 425 21.58 5.99 -23.63
N ARG A 426 20.84 6.97 -23.08
CA ARG A 426 21.22 8.38 -23.02
C ARG A 426 22.56 8.59 -22.30
N PHE A 427 22.71 7.99 -21.12
CA PHE A 427 23.95 8.09 -20.34
C PHE A 427 25.12 7.37 -21.02
N MET A 428 24.88 6.22 -21.63
CA MET A 428 25.94 5.51 -22.37
C MET A 428 26.37 6.26 -23.63
N HIS A 429 25.47 6.95 -24.32
CA HIS A 429 25.85 7.88 -25.39
C HIS A 429 26.76 9.00 -24.88
N PHE A 430 26.43 9.58 -23.72
CA PHE A 430 27.28 10.61 -23.10
C PHE A 430 28.67 10.08 -22.75
N VAL A 431 28.75 8.92 -22.07
CA VAL A 431 30.04 8.29 -21.68
C VAL A 431 30.87 7.95 -22.91
N ASN A 432 30.29 7.38 -23.96
CA ASN A 432 30.98 7.08 -25.19
C ASN A 432 31.46 8.36 -25.90
N GLY A 433 30.64 9.40 -25.97
CA GLY A 433 31.01 10.71 -26.51
C GLY A 433 32.15 11.35 -25.70
N TYR A 434 32.11 11.29 -24.38
CA TYR A 434 33.19 11.75 -23.50
C TYR A 434 34.52 11.01 -23.79
N ASN A 435 34.45 9.69 -23.92
CA ASN A 435 35.62 8.88 -24.27
C ASN A 435 36.24 9.28 -25.62
N GLN A 436 35.38 9.53 -26.62
CA GLN A 436 35.85 9.99 -27.95
C GLN A 436 36.52 11.37 -27.90
N LEU A 437 35.99 12.31 -27.14
CA LEU A 437 36.44 13.70 -27.12
C LEU A 437 37.62 13.93 -26.17
N PHE A 438 37.66 13.25 -25.03
CA PHE A 438 38.62 13.55 -23.96
C PHE A 438 39.61 12.43 -23.68
N CYS A 439 39.33 11.20 -24.10
CA CYS A 439 40.20 10.04 -23.88
C CYS A 439 40.81 9.49 -25.19
N ASP A 440 40.75 10.27 -26.29
CA ASP A 440 41.21 9.86 -27.64
C ASP A 440 40.62 8.51 -28.09
N ASN A 441 39.47 8.13 -27.57
CA ASN A 441 38.78 6.86 -27.83
C ASN A 441 39.70 5.63 -27.52
N LYS A 442 40.58 5.74 -26.54
CA LYS A 442 41.52 4.68 -26.17
C LYS A 442 41.00 3.68 -25.17
N ASP A 443 39.90 4.02 -24.48
CA ASP A 443 39.28 3.12 -23.49
C ASP A 443 38.45 2.05 -24.18
N GLU A 444 39.06 0.89 -24.42
CA GLU A 444 38.40 -0.26 -25.05
C GLU A 444 37.31 -0.88 -24.14
N VAL A 445 37.39 -0.69 -22.82
CA VAL A 445 36.37 -1.17 -21.87
C VAL A 445 35.04 -0.41 -22.10
N ILE A 446 35.12 0.92 -22.23
CA ILE A 446 33.95 1.75 -22.50
C ILE A 446 33.32 1.39 -23.85
N LYS A 447 34.16 1.21 -24.90
CA LYS A 447 33.63 0.83 -26.21
C LYS A 447 32.96 -0.52 -26.20
N LYS A 448 33.55 -1.50 -25.52
CA LYS A 448 33.01 -2.83 -25.41
C LYS A 448 31.65 -2.77 -24.64
N MET A 449 31.66 -2.15 -23.46
CA MET A 449 30.42 -2.02 -22.64
C MET A 449 29.30 -1.32 -23.41
N TYR A 450 29.62 -0.26 -24.15
CA TYR A 450 28.64 0.42 -25.01
C TYR A 450 28.06 -0.51 -26.08
N GLY A 451 28.93 -1.33 -26.73
CA GLY A 451 28.53 -2.32 -27.72
C GLY A 451 27.63 -3.41 -27.12
N ASP A 452 28.05 -3.99 -26.00
CA ASP A 452 27.36 -5.07 -25.30
C ASP A 452 25.97 -4.63 -24.83
N ILE A 453 25.84 -3.42 -24.25
CA ILE A 453 24.53 -2.87 -23.80
C ILE A 453 23.61 -2.58 -24.99
N LYS A 454 24.16 -2.02 -26.09
CA LYS A 454 23.38 -1.76 -27.29
C LYS A 454 22.84 -3.07 -27.92
N GLU A 455 23.68 -4.10 -27.95
CA GLU A 455 23.27 -5.43 -28.46
C GLU A 455 22.22 -6.06 -27.52
N PHE A 456 22.42 -5.97 -26.20
CA PHE A 456 21.46 -6.46 -25.22
C PHE A 456 20.09 -5.80 -25.43
N PHE A 457 20.01 -4.47 -25.50
CA PHE A 457 18.72 -3.78 -25.69
C PHE A 457 18.07 -4.09 -27.06
N ALA A 458 18.86 -4.34 -28.10
CA ALA A 458 18.31 -4.72 -29.40
C ALA A 458 17.66 -6.12 -29.41
N GLN A 459 18.05 -6.99 -28.46
CA GLN A 459 17.57 -8.37 -28.35
C GLN A 459 16.66 -8.58 -27.13
N LYS A 460 16.64 -7.64 -26.18
CA LYS A 460 15.90 -7.72 -24.92
C LYS A 460 14.40 -7.90 -25.16
N LYS A 461 13.88 -8.96 -24.58
CA LYS A 461 12.42 -9.16 -24.48
C LYS A 461 11.90 -8.50 -23.21
N PRO A 462 10.63 -8.13 -23.17
CA PRO A 462 10.04 -7.46 -22.01
C PRO A 462 10.15 -8.25 -20.69
N SER A 463 10.20 -9.59 -20.78
CA SER A 463 10.38 -10.48 -19.62
C SER A 463 11.85 -10.67 -19.19
N ASP A 464 12.81 -10.18 -19.97
CA ASP A 464 14.21 -10.41 -19.69
C ASP A 464 14.69 -9.50 -18.56
N MET A 465 15.41 -10.09 -17.60
CA MET A 465 16.05 -9.31 -16.55
C MET A 465 17.21 -8.50 -17.12
N ASP A 466 17.39 -7.29 -16.58
CA ASP A 466 18.56 -6.48 -16.87
C ASP A 466 19.85 -7.22 -16.48
N THR A 467 20.89 -7.05 -17.30
CA THR A 467 22.22 -7.55 -16.93
C THR A 467 22.74 -6.83 -15.69
N PRO A 468 23.70 -7.41 -14.96
CA PRO A 468 24.30 -6.74 -13.81
C PRO A 468 24.86 -5.34 -14.15
N GLU A 469 25.43 -5.17 -15.34
CA GLU A 469 25.98 -3.91 -15.83
C GLU A 469 24.88 -2.87 -16.03
N VAL A 470 23.77 -3.25 -16.68
CA VAL A 470 22.61 -2.36 -16.90
C VAL A 470 22.01 -1.95 -15.57
N ARG A 471 21.82 -2.88 -14.63
CA ARG A 471 21.32 -2.56 -13.28
C ARG A 471 22.23 -1.61 -12.53
N THR A 472 23.55 -1.82 -12.64
CA THR A 472 24.55 -0.93 -12.02
C THR A 472 24.46 0.47 -12.60
N ILE A 473 24.32 0.62 -13.92
CA ILE A 473 24.18 1.93 -14.57
C ILE A 473 22.88 2.61 -14.12
N LYS A 474 21.76 1.89 -14.09
CA LYS A 474 20.48 2.40 -13.58
C LYS A 474 20.61 2.91 -12.13
N GLY A 475 21.29 2.16 -11.27
CA GLY A 475 21.59 2.58 -9.90
C GLY A 475 22.50 3.82 -9.84
N LEU A 476 23.52 3.92 -10.72
CA LEU A 476 24.39 5.10 -10.80
C LEU A 476 23.63 6.36 -11.25
N ILE A 477 22.68 6.24 -12.16
CA ILE A 477 21.80 7.35 -12.57
C ILE A 477 21.06 7.88 -11.35
N ARG A 478 20.34 7.01 -10.62
CA ARG A 478 19.59 7.38 -9.40
C ARG A 478 20.49 8.01 -8.33
N ARG A 479 21.69 7.45 -8.12
CA ARG A 479 22.67 8.01 -7.17
C ARG A 479 23.16 9.41 -7.59
N GLY A 480 23.33 9.66 -8.88
CA GLY A 480 23.71 10.97 -9.41
C GLY A 480 22.63 12.01 -9.14
N GLU A 481 21.39 11.64 -9.37
CA GLU A 481 20.20 12.47 -9.11
C GLU A 481 20.06 12.78 -7.61
N ALA A 482 20.15 11.76 -6.75
CA ALA A 482 20.08 11.89 -5.30
C ALA A 482 21.18 12.81 -4.74
N ARG A 483 22.44 12.63 -5.17
CA ARG A 483 23.55 13.52 -4.79
C ARG A 483 23.28 14.96 -5.20
N THR A 484 22.70 15.17 -6.40
CA THR A 484 22.37 16.50 -6.88
C THR A 484 21.28 17.16 -6.04
N ALA A 485 20.24 16.42 -5.66
CA ALA A 485 19.18 16.88 -4.78
C ALA A 485 19.70 17.22 -3.38
N CYS A 486 20.54 16.35 -2.79
CA CYS A 486 21.19 16.60 -1.49
C CYS A 486 22.08 17.84 -1.52
N THR A 487 22.92 17.99 -2.54
CA THR A 487 23.79 19.18 -2.72
C THR A 487 22.95 20.45 -2.87
N TYR A 488 21.83 20.40 -3.61
CA TYR A 488 20.93 21.55 -3.76
C TYR A 488 20.31 21.98 -2.42
N ASN A 489 20.06 21.04 -1.51
CA ASN A 489 19.62 21.31 -0.14
C ASN A 489 20.73 21.73 0.82
N GLY A 490 22.02 21.70 0.38
CA GLY A 490 23.17 22.04 1.20
C GLY A 490 23.69 20.92 2.08
N ILE A 491 23.36 19.66 1.75
CA ILE A 491 23.87 18.48 2.47
C ILE A 491 25.23 18.08 1.89
N PRO A 492 26.26 17.91 2.70
CA PRO A 492 27.56 17.43 2.27
C PRO A 492 27.50 16.00 1.70
N LEU A 493 28.33 15.70 0.70
CA LEU A 493 28.27 14.39 0.02
C LEU A 493 28.71 13.21 0.92
N ASP A 494 29.50 13.45 1.94
CA ASP A 494 29.87 12.47 2.97
C ASP A 494 28.75 12.16 3.98
N HIS A 495 27.67 12.95 3.96
CA HIS A 495 26.43 12.67 4.70
C HIS A 495 25.36 11.97 3.83
N VAL A 496 25.69 11.59 2.59
CA VAL A 496 24.77 10.89 1.67
C VAL A 496 25.18 9.43 1.59
N HIS A 497 24.34 8.56 2.13
CA HIS A 497 24.60 7.13 2.26
C HIS A 497 23.75 6.33 1.28
N PHE A 498 24.35 5.34 0.61
CA PHE A 498 23.65 4.39 -0.26
C PHE A 498 23.82 3.01 0.33
N LEU A 499 22.74 2.43 0.85
CA LEU A 499 22.77 1.19 1.62
C LEU A 499 22.68 -0.06 0.74
N ASP A 500 22.02 0.04 -0.41
CA ASP A 500 21.84 -1.05 -1.37
C ASP A 500 21.38 -2.35 -0.68
N LEU A 501 20.30 -2.28 0.09
CA LEU A 501 19.82 -3.40 0.89
C LEU A 501 19.61 -4.67 0.03
N PRO A 502 20.21 -5.80 0.40
CA PRO A 502 20.24 -7.02 -0.40
C PRO A 502 18.88 -7.56 -0.83
N PHE A 503 17.83 -7.34 -0.04
CA PHE A 503 16.49 -7.80 -0.38
C PHE A 503 15.97 -7.21 -1.69
N TYR A 504 16.41 -5.99 -2.04
CA TYR A 504 16.00 -5.28 -3.26
C TYR A 504 16.93 -5.58 -4.44
N GLU A 505 18.21 -5.74 -4.20
CA GLU A 505 19.26 -5.77 -5.23
C GLU A 505 19.34 -7.11 -5.98
N SER A 506 18.38 -8.01 -5.80
CA SER A 506 18.30 -9.30 -6.50
C SER A 506 18.15 -9.18 -8.02
N GLY A 507 17.68 -8.03 -8.52
CA GLY A 507 17.34 -7.78 -9.92
C GLY A 507 16.03 -8.43 -10.37
N LYS A 508 15.30 -9.09 -9.47
CA LYS A 508 13.97 -9.64 -9.73
C LYS A 508 12.90 -8.60 -9.39
N ILE A 509 11.79 -8.63 -10.13
CA ILE A 509 10.60 -7.83 -9.81
C ILE A 509 10.08 -8.24 -8.42
N GLU A 510 10.01 -9.55 -8.16
CA GLU A 510 9.69 -10.08 -6.83
C GLU A 510 10.93 -9.98 -5.94
N LYS A 511 10.83 -9.17 -4.90
CA LYS A 511 11.92 -8.88 -3.98
C LYS A 511 12.11 -10.02 -2.98
N LEU A 512 13.36 -10.26 -2.63
CA LEU A 512 13.71 -11.27 -1.63
C LEU A 512 13.06 -10.96 -0.27
N PRO A 513 12.86 -11.97 0.59
CA PRO A 513 12.59 -11.71 2.00
C PRO A 513 13.72 -10.89 2.62
N MET A 514 13.36 -9.96 3.52
CA MET A 514 14.36 -9.23 4.28
C MET A 514 15.11 -10.18 5.25
N GLY A 515 16.40 -9.97 5.40
CA GLY A 515 17.27 -10.80 6.22
C GLY A 515 18.15 -10.02 7.19
N GLU A 516 18.96 -10.75 7.95
CA GLU A 516 19.90 -10.16 8.91
C GLU A 516 20.93 -9.22 8.25
N ALA A 517 21.30 -9.49 6.99
CA ALA A 517 22.23 -8.64 6.26
C ALA A 517 21.68 -7.23 6.06
N ASP A 518 20.41 -7.11 5.68
CA ASP A 518 19.74 -5.83 5.51
C ASP A 518 19.72 -5.04 6.83
N VAL A 519 19.32 -5.69 7.91
CA VAL A 519 19.24 -5.07 9.25
C VAL A 519 20.61 -4.65 9.76
N ASN A 520 21.66 -5.44 9.53
CA ASN A 520 23.02 -5.10 9.99
C ASN A 520 23.58 -3.88 9.27
N ILE A 521 23.34 -3.73 7.96
CA ILE A 521 23.76 -2.53 7.20
C ILE A 521 23.13 -1.26 7.81
N VAL A 522 21.84 -1.28 8.09
CA VAL A 522 21.14 -0.17 8.75
C VAL A 522 21.71 0.09 10.14
N ARG A 523 21.91 -0.97 10.92
CA ARG A 523 22.46 -0.90 12.28
C ARG A 523 23.83 -0.25 12.33
N GLU A 524 24.74 -0.62 11.42
CA GLU A 524 26.07 -0.02 11.34
C GLU A 524 25.99 1.49 11.12
N LEU A 525 25.13 1.96 10.22
CA LEU A 525 24.91 3.38 9.99
C LEU A 525 24.35 4.09 11.24
N LEU A 526 23.38 3.49 11.92
CA LEU A 526 22.83 4.03 13.16
C LEU A 526 23.89 4.15 14.25
N GLN A 527 24.78 3.17 14.39
CA GLN A 527 25.91 3.21 15.33
C GLN A 527 26.94 4.28 14.98
N GLN A 528 27.16 4.55 13.68
CA GLN A 528 28.05 5.59 13.21
C GLN A 528 27.49 6.98 13.51
N VAL A 529 26.24 7.25 13.16
CA VAL A 529 25.60 8.57 13.28
C VAL A 529 25.11 8.85 14.70
N LYS A 530 24.53 7.86 15.38
CA LYS A 530 23.88 8.00 16.71
C LYS A 530 22.89 9.17 16.72
N PRO A 531 21.84 9.12 15.89
CA PRO A 531 20.97 10.26 15.64
C PRO A 531 20.12 10.63 16.86
N HIS A 532 19.76 11.92 16.96
CA HIS A 532 18.74 12.41 17.89
C HIS A 532 17.34 12.39 17.24
N GLN A 533 17.29 12.41 15.92
CA GLN A 533 16.04 12.26 15.15
C GLN A 533 16.26 11.30 13.99
N ILE A 534 15.35 10.36 13.85
CA ILE A 534 15.26 9.42 12.73
C ILE A 534 13.96 9.69 12.01
N TYR A 535 14.02 9.88 10.69
CA TYR A 535 12.85 9.97 9.84
C TYR A 535 12.78 8.74 8.94
N VAL A 536 11.61 8.10 8.89
CA VAL A 536 11.37 6.88 8.11
C VAL A 536 10.05 6.98 7.34
N ALA A 537 9.92 6.20 6.27
CA ALA A 537 8.69 6.14 5.51
C ALA A 537 7.53 5.55 6.34
N GLY A 538 6.40 6.24 6.35
CA GLY A 538 5.13 5.78 6.90
C GLY A 538 4.10 5.39 5.85
N ASP A 539 4.46 5.47 4.56
CA ASP A 539 3.68 4.97 3.43
C ASP A 539 3.83 3.44 3.32
N LEU A 540 3.32 2.71 4.32
CA LEU A 540 3.50 1.26 4.44
C LEU A 540 2.59 0.45 3.51
N ALA A 541 1.68 1.12 2.82
CA ALA A 541 0.77 0.57 1.83
C ALA A 541 1.25 0.76 0.38
N ASP A 542 2.54 0.98 0.18
CA ASP A 542 3.12 1.13 -1.15
C ASP A 542 2.85 -0.14 -2.00
N PRO A 543 2.47 0.01 -3.29
CA PRO A 543 2.06 -1.12 -4.13
C PRO A 543 3.13 -2.20 -4.29
N HIS A 544 4.40 -1.85 -4.07
CA HIS A 544 5.55 -2.74 -4.26
C HIS A 544 6.06 -3.34 -2.94
N GLY A 545 5.52 -2.93 -1.78
CA GLY A 545 5.93 -3.40 -0.45
C GLY A 545 7.38 -3.05 -0.07
N THR A 546 8.02 -2.13 -0.79
CA THR A 546 9.41 -1.72 -0.54
C THR A 546 9.50 -0.84 0.69
N HIS A 547 8.61 0.17 0.80
CA HIS A 547 8.62 1.11 1.93
C HIS A 547 8.45 0.38 3.26
N ARG A 548 7.51 -0.58 3.32
CA ARG A 548 7.33 -1.38 4.53
C ARG A 548 8.58 -2.16 4.91
N LYS A 549 9.20 -2.88 3.95
CA LYS A 549 10.43 -3.65 4.20
C LYS A 549 11.58 -2.75 4.66
N CYS A 550 11.76 -1.60 4.03
CA CYS A 550 12.76 -0.63 4.45
C CYS A 550 12.54 -0.15 5.88
N THR A 551 11.32 0.28 6.20
CA THR A 551 10.98 0.71 7.57
C THR A 551 11.10 -0.44 8.58
N ASP A 552 10.71 -1.66 8.24
CA ASP A 552 10.88 -2.84 9.09
C ASP A 552 12.38 -3.11 9.39
N ALA A 553 13.29 -2.90 8.41
CA ALA A 553 14.73 -3.03 8.62
C ALA A 553 15.26 -2.01 9.64
N VAL A 554 14.83 -0.74 9.50
CA VAL A 554 15.23 0.32 10.43
C VAL A 554 14.73 0.02 11.84
N MET A 555 13.46 -0.41 11.99
CA MET A 555 12.91 -0.72 13.31
C MET A 555 13.58 -1.93 13.95
N ALA A 556 13.87 -2.99 13.17
CA ALA A 556 14.61 -4.14 13.66
C ALA A 556 16.03 -3.76 14.11
N ALA A 557 16.72 -2.88 13.37
CA ALA A 557 18.02 -2.37 13.77
C ALA A 557 17.97 -1.56 15.08
N ILE A 558 16.93 -0.75 15.26
CA ILE A 558 16.69 0.00 16.51
C ILE A 558 16.43 -0.94 17.68
N ASP A 559 15.63 -1.99 17.48
CA ASP A 559 15.36 -2.98 18.54
C ASP A 559 16.64 -3.71 18.96
N LEU A 560 17.51 -4.07 18.01
CA LEU A 560 18.83 -4.64 18.33
C LEU A 560 19.72 -3.67 19.11
N GLU A 561 19.67 -2.36 18.80
CA GLU A 561 20.39 -1.35 19.56
C GLU A 561 19.82 -1.16 20.97
N LYS A 562 18.50 -1.27 21.16
CA LYS A 562 17.87 -1.28 22.48
C LYS A 562 18.32 -2.48 23.31
N GLU A 563 18.29 -3.67 22.70
CA GLU A 563 18.76 -4.90 23.35
C GLU A 563 20.24 -4.81 23.75
N ALA A 564 21.05 -4.13 22.94
CA ALA A 564 22.45 -3.87 23.22
C ALA A 564 22.68 -2.75 24.30
N GLY A 565 21.62 -2.09 24.76
CA GLY A 565 21.69 -1.00 25.75
C GLY A 565 22.29 0.30 25.24
N ALA A 566 22.06 0.64 23.98
CA ALA A 566 22.59 1.82 23.31
C ALA A 566 21.99 3.12 23.91
N LYS A 567 22.76 3.86 24.69
CA LYS A 567 22.31 5.07 25.40
C LYS A 567 21.89 6.23 24.50
N TRP A 568 22.35 6.27 23.23
CA TRP A 568 21.96 7.32 22.31
C TRP A 568 20.45 7.26 21.96
N LEU A 569 19.80 6.09 22.13
CA LEU A 569 18.37 5.92 21.92
C LEU A 569 17.52 6.66 22.97
N ASP A 570 18.03 6.90 24.17
CA ASP A 570 17.30 7.62 25.24
C ASP A 570 16.92 9.05 24.80
N ASP A 571 17.74 9.65 23.94
CA ASP A 571 17.53 10.98 23.38
C ASP A 571 17.04 10.97 21.92
N CYS A 572 16.77 9.82 21.35
CA CYS A 572 16.35 9.69 19.96
C CYS A 572 14.81 9.73 19.81
N ARG A 573 14.32 10.45 18.81
CA ARG A 573 12.92 10.46 18.38
C ARG A 573 12.79 9.93 16.97
N ILE A 574 11.82 9.05 16.78
CA ILE A 574 11.53 8.44 15.48
C ILE A 574 10.27 9.09 14.93
N TRP A 575 10.40 9.69 13.75
CA TRP A 575 9.33 10.34 13.01
C TRP A 575 9.03 9.57 11.74
N MET A 576 7.75 9.39 11.48
CA MET A 576 7.27 8.80 10.23
C MET A 576 6.72 9.88 9.33
N TYR A 577 7.18 9.91 8.10
CA TYR A 577 6.67 10.78 7.05
C TYR A 577 5.77 10.00 6.09
N ARG A 578 4.84 10.68 5.45
CA ARG A 578 4.10 10.23 4.27
C ARG A 578 4.24 11.29 3.17
N GLY A 579 3.83 10.99 1.96
CA GLY A 579 3.85 11.99 0.89
C GLY A 579 4.11 11.42 -0.49
N ALA A 580 4.63 10.20 -0.60
CA ALA A 580 4.73 9.52 -1.88
C ALA A 580 3.34 9.03 -2.34
N TRP A 581 2.59 8.35 -1.47
CA TRP A 581 1.31 7.71 -1.81
C TRP A 581 0.10 8.29 -1.06
N ALA A 582 0.25 8.63 0.21
CA ALA A 582 -0.82 9.10 1.06
C ALA A 582 -0.35 10.25 1.96
N GLU A 583 -1.27 10.89 2.69
CA GLU A 583 -0.99 11.81 3.78
C GLU A 583 -1.52 11.24 5.09
N TRP A 584 -1.07 11.78 6.22
CA TRP A 584 -1.56 11.42 7.54
C TRP A 584 -2.95 11.99 7.78
N GLU A 585 -3.82 11.18 8.38
CA GLU A 585 -5.06 11.70 8.95
C GLU A 585 -4.74 12.70 10.08
N ILE A 586 -5.46 13.82 10.12
CA ILE A 586 -5.10 14.97 10.98
C ILE A 586 -5.07 14.63 12.46
N GLU A 587 -5.88 13.67 12.92
CA GLU A 587 -5.88 13.21 14.29
C GLU A 587 -4.60 12.50 14.70
N ASN A 588 -3.86 11.98 13.74
CA ASN A 588 -2.59 11.30 13.96
C ASN A 588 -1.39 12.25 13.87
N ILE A 589 -1.54 13.42 13.24
CA ILE A 589 -0.44 14.36 13.06
C ILE A 589 0.04 14.87 14.42
N GLU A 590 1.34 14.70 14.69
CA GLU A 590 1.98 15.16 15.92
C GLU A 590 2.99 16.28 15.66
N MET A 591 3.52 16.39 14.44
CA MET A 591 4.35 17.52 14.02
C MET A 591 3.94 17.93 12.60
N CYS A 592 3.76 19.23 12.40
CA CYS A 592 3.39 19.81 11.11
C CYS A 592 4.31 21.03 10.83
N VAL A 593 5.04 20.95 9.72
CA VAL A 593 6.04 21.96 9.35
C VAL A 593 5.51 22.82 8.21
N PRO A 594 5.13 24.09 8.47
CA PRO A 594 4.61 24.97 7.44
C PRO A 594 5.72 25.42 6.48
N MET A 595 5.41 25.55 5.22
CA MET A 595 6.31 26.04 4.18
C MET A 595 5.82 27.36 3.60
N SER A 596 6.76 28.25 3.30
CA SER A 596 6.54 29.43 2.48
C SER A 596 6.52 29.06 0.99
N PRO A 597 6.01 29.93 0.08
CA PRO A 597 6.07 29.72 -1.37
C PRO A 597 7.50 29.47 -1.90
N GLU A 598 8.51 30.08 -1.25
CA GLU A 598 9.91 29.88 -1.62
C GLU A 598 10.42 28.49 -1.22
N GLU A 599 10.08 28.04 -0.01
CA GLU A 599 10.45 26.69 0.48
C GLU A 599 9.76 25.61 -0.35
N LEU A 600 8.48 25.79 -0.70
CA LEU A 600 7.73 24.89 -1.58
C LEU A 600 8.37 24.81 -2.97
N ARG A 601 8.77 25.96 -3.55
CA ARG A 601 9.52 25.99 -4.81
C ARG A 601 10.88 25.27 -4.68
N GLY A 602 11.55 25.44 -3.54
CA GLY A 602 12.80 24.74 -3.24
C GLY A 602 12.60 23.23 -3.22
N LYS A 603 11.55 22.75 -2.57
CA LYS A 603 11.14 21.33 -2.55
C LYS A 603 10.90 20.80 -3.97
N ARG A 604 10.07 21.51 -4.77
CA ARG A 604 9.82 21.17 -6.19
C ARG A 604 11.12 21.02 -6.96
N ASN A 605 12.04 21.98 -6.82
CA ASN A 605 13.32 21.96 -7.53
C ASN A 605 14.19 20.74 -7.11
N CYS A 606 14.10 20.28 -5.86
CA CYS A 606 14.76 19.05 -5.44
C CYS A 606 14.14 17.83 -6.10
N ILE A 607 12.81 17.71 -6.12
CA ILE A 607 12.11 16.60 -6.78
C ILE A 607 12.50 16.55 -8.27
N LEU A 608 12.54 17.70 -8.94
CA LEU A 608 12.92 17.78 -10.36
C LEU A 608 14.39 17.39 -10.65
N LYS A 609 15.25 17.21 -9.63
CA LYS A 609 16.60 16.64 -9.83
C LYS A 609 16.56 15.15 -10.13
N HIS A 610 15.49 14.46 -9.76
CA HIS A 610 15.25 13.05 -10.07
C HIS A 610 14.60 12.90 -11.45
N SER A 611 15.32 13.34 -12.49
CA SER A 611 14.80 13.45 -13.86
C SER A 611 14.36 12.11 -14.45
N SER A 612 15.03 11.01 -14.09
CA SER A 612 14.67 9.67 -14.54
C SER A 612 13.28 9.20 -14.05
N GLN A 613 12.67 9.93 -13.09
CA GLN A 613 11.36 9.60 -12.51
C GLN A 613 10.25 10.54 -12.99
N MET A 614 10.57 11.53 -13.86
CA MET A 614 9.59 12.53 -14.28
C MET A 614 8.70 12.06 -15.43
N GLU A 615 9.16 11.14 -16.26
CA GLU A 615 8.43 10.66 -17.43
C GLU A 615 7.62 9.38 -17.19
N SER A 616 7.96 8.63 -16.16
CA SER A 616 7.45 7.27 -15.94
C SER A 616 6.79 7.07 -14.58
N ALA A 617 6.11 8.09 -14.03
CA ALA A 617 5.38 7.87 -12.78
C ALA A 617 4.24 6.86 -13.02
N PRO A 618 4.42 5.57 -12.69
CA PRO A 618 3.38 4.56 -12.87
C PRO A 618 2.36 4.72 -11.75
N PHE A 619 1.60 5.82 -11.79
CA PHE A 619 0.46 5.96 -10.90
C PHE A 619 -0.68 5.15 -11.46
N LEU A 620 -1.13 4.23 -10.63
CA LEU A 620 -2.29 3.42 -10.91
C LEU A 620 -3.53 4.32 -10.92
N GLY A 621 -4.19 4.42 -12.05
CA GLY A 621 -5.36 5.24 -12.27
C GLY A 621 -5.15 6.42 -13.24
N ASN A 622 -6.20 7.19 -13.48
CA ASN A 622 -6.21 8.34 -14.38
C ASN A 622 -5.54 9.61 -13.79
N ASP A 623 -4.63 9.47 -12.83
CA ASP A 623 -3.92 10.60 -12.25
C ASP A 623 -2.65 10.90 -13.05
N GLU A 624 -2.77 11.77 -14.04
CA GLU A 624 -1.67 12.20 -14.91
C GLU A 624 -0.68 13.18 -14.23
N ARG A 625 -0.93 13.54 -12.96
CA ARG A 625 -0.05 14.48 -12.26
C ARG A 625 1.30 13.85 -11.97
N LEU A 626 2.36 14.60 -12.22
CA LEU A 626 3.74 14.24 -11.85
C LEU A 626 3.92 14.18 -10.31
N PHE A 627 4.94 13.48 -9.83
CA PHE A 627 5.24 13.35 -8.40
C PHE A 627 5.28 14.69 -7.66
N TRP A 628 5.94 15.70 -8.23
CA TRP A 628 6.02 17.00 -7.60
C TRP A 628 4.66 17.70 -7.48
N GLN A 629 3.78 17.56 -8.48
CA GLN A 629 2.42 18.11 -8.45
C GLN A 629 1.60 17.48 -7.35
N ARG A 630 1.66 16.15 -7.25
CA ARG A 630 0.94 15.40 -6.20
C ARG A 630 1.46 15.74 -4.81
N ALA A 631 2.78 15.88 -4.64
CA ALA A 631 3.39 16.29 -3.37
C ALA A 631 2.94 17.69 -2.95
N GLU A 632 2.92 18.66 -3.88
CA GLU A 632 2.43 20.01 -3.61
C GLU A 632 0.95 20.01 -3.26
N ASP A 633 0.11 19.36 -4.05
CA ASP A 633 -1.34 19.29 -3.81
C ASP A 633 -1.65 18.71 -2.42
N ARG A 634 -0.92 17.67 -1.99
CA ARG A 634 -1.07 17.13 -0.62
C ARG A 634 -0.65 18.12 0.44
N ASN A 635 0.49 18.78 0.27
CA ASN A 635 0.96 19.76 1.23
C ASN A 635 0.02 20.98 1.31
N HIS A 636 -0.56 21.41 0.18
CA HIS A 636 -1.61 22.44 0.15
C HIS A 636 -2.88 21.95 0.86
N ALA A 637 -3.34 20.74 0.57
CA ALA A 637 -4.53 20.17 1.19
C ALA A 637 -4.41 20.07 2.73
N THR A 638 -3.23 19.68 3.24
CA THR A 638 -2.95 19.68 4.69
C THR A 638 -3.04 21.09 5.27
N ALA A 639 -2.46 22.09 4.61
CA ALA A 639 -2.52 23.48 5.06
C ALA A 639 -3.96 24.02 5.03
N GLU A 640 -4.73 23.73 3.99
CA GLU A 640 -6.12 24.14 3.84
C GLU A 640 -7.01 23.52 4.92
N LEU A 641 -6.77 22.25 5.26
CA LEU A 641 -7.48 21.58 6.34
C LEU A 641 -7.25 22.31 7.68
N TYR A 642 -5.98 22.60 8.04
CA TYR A 642 -5.67 23.37 9.25
C TYR A 642 -6.33 24.75 9.22
N HIS A 643 -6.33 25.43 8.08
CA HIS A 643 -6.99 26.72 7.94
C HIS A 643 -8.51 26.63 8.13
N SER A 644 -9.17 25.64 7.54
CA SER A 644 -10.62 25.42 7.68
C SER A 644 -11.05 25.15 9.12
N LEU A 645 -10.16 24.57 9.92
CA LEU A 645 -10.37 24.34 11.36
C LEU A 645 -10.17 25.62 12.21
N GLY A 646 -9.74 26.73 11.61
CA GLY A 646 -9.57 28.01 12.26
C GLY A 646 -8.16 28.30 12.76
N LEU A 647 -7.18 27.49 12.34
CA LEU A 647 -5.77 27.75 12.59
C LEU A 647 -5.18 28.69 11.52
N ALA A 648 -3.89 29.03 11.64
CA ALA A 648 -3.25 29.96 10.74
C ALA A 648 -3.22 29.42 9.30
N CYS A 649 -3.40 30.35 8.33
CA CYS A 649 -3.29 30.05 6.91
C CYS A 649 -1.81 29.97 6.51
N TYR A 650 -1.41 28.83 5.98
CA TYR A 650 -0.09 28.58 5.40
C TYR A 650 -0.22 28.17 3.94
N GLU A 651 0.83 28.35 3.14
CA GLU A 651 0.86 27.93 1.74
C GLU A 651 0.78 26.41 1.61
N ALA A 652 1.62 25.72 2.38
CA ALA A 652 1.71 24.27 2.37
C ALA A 652 2.28 23.77 3.70
N MET A 653 2.04 22.51 4.04
CA MET A 653 2.53 21.89 5.27
C MET A 653 2.99 20.46 5.01
N GLU A 654 4.12 20.06 5.62
CA GLU A 654 4.58 18.66 5.72
C GLU A 654 4.22 18.11 7.09
N ALA A 655 3.67 16.90 7.13
CA ALA A 655 3.12 16.31 8.34
C ALA A 655 3.88 15.05 8.76
N PHE A 656 4.00 14.85 10.08
CA PHE A 656 4.75 13.75 10.68
C PHE A 656 3.99 13.17 11.87
N VAL A 657 4.15 11.85 12.02
CA VAL A 657 3.66 11.09 13.17
C VAL A 657 4.87 10.54 13.92
N ARG A 658 4.85 10.64 15.24
CA ARG A 658 5.89 10.06 16.06
C ARG A 658 5.65 8.57 16.25
N TYR A 659 6.66 7.78 15.98
CA TYR A 659 6.64 6.36 16.30
C TYR A 659 7.14 6.16 17.75
N ASN A 660 6.28 5.59 18.57
CA ASN A 660 6.62 5.18 19.94
C ASN A 660 6.52 3.63 19.97
N PRO A 661 7.67 2.94 19.90
CA PRO A 661 7.73 1.49 19.88
C PRO A 661 7.27 0.85 21.20
#